data_da68d09a7e483539e55319eba7ec0f5e
#
_entry.id   da68d09a7e483539e55319eba7ec0f5e
#
_cell.length_a   1.000
_cell.length_b   1.000
_cell.length_c   1.000
_cell.angle_alpha   90.00
_cell.angle_beta   90.00
_cell.angle_gamma   90.00
#
_symmetry.space_group_name_H-M   'P 1'
#
loop_
_entity.id
_entity.type
_entity.pdbx_description
1 polymer ?
#
loop_
_entity_poly.entity_id
_entity_poly.type
_entity_poly.pdbx_seq_one_letter_code
_entity_poly.pdbx_strand_id
1 'polypeptide(L)'
;MKNLSLFTLVALMVCGCSEGGNEIDKQNPKEDTIELSQNKLSFDISGEKQSIYVYSSRDWTLTGGAPWCTPSQSDGKDWDEVTFMVMENNEKKERSTTFLFSCGTANEPLTVTQRHGELIISPSKIEMDATGGEAHIEVKTTFNFEYRIDDSCKEWVMFKDTYGGTATFTVAQNENKEQREGQITFYYGEFSETAIIYQAGEEFLDITVHVSQKGMLETVLADYDYAKIESLTITGELGELDFYLIRNQLPQLRNLDISATDINEIPSQAFINSQIEKCILPKGLTTIREKAFYNSLLTSILIPANVETIDQSAFQDCSRLVELKFEQGSKLTTIKGGYTSYNINCYGVFANCVALTSVEIPANVETIEAAAFKGCTNLTSVTFGRNSNLKIIKGGYDTHYEHINYGAFTDCTALKSIEIPASVETIDVSAFLGCSQLKTVSFESNSKLKEIGGASMQYPHGAFTDCITLSAIEIPTSVTKIGAAAFYGCSNLQQITFEKPSMLNSLNEGGANSFAMGHSYGAFAKCTSLITIEIPASIERLHNPMFSGCSNLTTISFEKGSKLKYISSDIFSIYSGAFAQLDKLTTFDASACTQLESIGKQTFNRNPNLTSIIIGAVIPPACTEQAFVEMNANCVLKVSSESLSAYKTADGWKTFSSIMGF
;
A
#
# COMPACT_ATOMS: atom_id res chain seq x y z
N MET A 1 25.73 64.59 -8.42
CA MET A 1 26.11 65.99 -8.44
C MET A 1 27.61 66.08 -8.14
N LYS A 2 28.29 66.78 -9.02
CA LYS A 2 29.73 67.02 -9.12
C LYS A 2 30.35 67.52 -7.80
N ASN A 3 31.52 67.02 -7.43
CA ASN A 3 32.56 67.86 -6.80
C ASN A 3 33.92 67.43 -7.35
N LEU A 4 34.34 68.20 -8.27
CA LEU A 4 35.69 68.31 -8.82
C LEU A 4 36.52 69.10 -7.84
N SER A 5 37.57 68.52 -7.26
CA SER A 5 38.55 69.24 -6.46
C SER A 5 39.83 69.34 -7.27
N LEU A 6 40.11 70.59 -7.66
CA LEU A 6 41.22 71.06 -8.47
C LEU A 6 42.47 71.12 -7.56
N PHE A 7 43.54 70.40 -7.87
CA PHE A 7 44.85 70.62 -7.25
C PHE A 7 45.69 71.49 -8.17
N THR A 8 46.00 72.63 -7.64
CA THR A 8 46.84 73.72 -8.21
C THR A 8 48.33 73.38 -8.09
N LEU A 9 48.99 73.24 -9.20
CA LEU A 9 50.47 73.13 -9.30
C LEU A 9 51.07 74.48 -9.14
N VAL A 10 51.93 74.72 -8.11
CA VAL A 10 52.78 75.94 -7.98
C VAL A 10 54.17 75.51 -8.42
N ALA A 11 54.57 76.00 -9.60
CA ALA A 11 55.93 76.00 -10.06
C ALA A 11 56.57 77.37 -9.68
N LEU A 12 57.59 77.40 -8.87
CA LEU A 12 58.41 78.57 -8.64
C LEU A 12 59.66 78.44 -9.55
N MET A 13 59.71 79.24 -10.63
CA MET A 13 60.95 79.62 -11.29
C MET A 13 61.59 80.79 -10.59
N VAL A 14 62.82 80.62 -10.21
CA VAL A 14 63.69 81.75 -9.97
C VAL A 14 64.94 81.69 -10.85
N CYS A 15 64.98 82.65 -11.76
CA CYS A 15 66.14 82.88 -12.64
C CYS A 15 67.02 83.90 -11.95
N GLY A 16 68.30 83.67 -11.93
CA GLY A 16 69.28 84.71 -11.49
C GLY A 16 70.70 84.32 -11.90
N CYS A 17 71.19 85.02 -12.97
CA CYS A 17 72.56 84.94 -13.42
C CYS A 17 73.46 85.83 -12.56
N SER A 18 74.69 85.47 -12.26
CA SER A 18 75.92 86.11 -12.67
C SER A 18 77.17 85.42 -12.12
N GLU A 19 78.06 85.16 -13.01
CA GLU A 19 79.50 85.23 -13.09
C GLU A 19 80.43 84.89 -11.88
N GLY A 20 81.30 84.00 -12.11
CA GLY A 20 82.71 84.11 -11.98
C GLY A 20 83.38 83.57 -10.71
N GLY A 21 84.23 82.59 -10.92
CA GLY A 21 85.36 82.34 -10.02
C GLY A 21 85.58 80.89 -9.67
N ASN A 22 86.63 80.33 -10.20
CA ASN A 22 87.23 79.08 -9.88
C ASN A 22 87.37 78.84 -8.41
N GLU A 23 86.99 77.68 -7.92
CA GLU A 23 87.88 76.84 -7.06
C GLU A 23 87.31 75.46 -6.81
N ILE A 24 88.10 74.53 -7.18
CA ILE A 24 88.31 73.15 -6.76
C ILE A 24 87.32 72.51 -5.80
N ASP A 25 86.69 71.63 -6.45
CA ASP A 25 86.01 70.41 -6.08
C ASP A 25 86.37 69.78 -4.73
N LYS A 26 85.42 69.65 -3.85
CA LYS A 26 85.24 68.58 -2.88
C LYS A 26 83.85 68.00 -3.11
N GLN A 27 83.80 66.92 -3.83
CA GLN A 27 82.63 66.11 -3.91
C GLN A 27 82.16 65.72 -2.52
N ASN A 28 81.05 66.38 -2.09
CA ASN A 28 80.21 65.83 -1.03
C ASN A 28 79.47 64.60 -1.65
N PRO A 29 79.55 63.44 -1.07
CA PRO A 29 78.76 62.33 -1.57
C PRO A 29 77.26 62.75 -1.55
N LYS A 30 76.63 62.72 -2.74
CA LYS A 30 75.17 62.86 -2.85
C LYS A 30 74.53 61.94 -1.79
N GLU A 31 73.80 62.49 -0.86
CA GLU A 31 73.01 61.73 0.09
C GLU A 31 72.07 60.80 -0.69
N ASP A 32 72.02 59.50 -0.28
CA ASP A 32 71.06 58.53 -0.84
C ASP A 32 69.66 59.01 -0.47
N THR A 33 68.81 59.23 -1.45
CA THR A 33 67.41 59.64 -1.24
C THR A 33 66.47 58.71 -2.01
N ILE A 34 65.34 58.35 -1.37
CA ILE A 34 64.24 57.68 -2.00
C ILE A 34 62.93 58.27 -1.50
N GLU A 35 62.00 58.57 -2.40
CA GLU A 35 60.71 59.17 -2.08
C GLU A 35 59.64 58.45 -2.91
N LEU A 36 58.52 58.18 -2.29
CA LEU A 36 57.38 57.56 -2.95
C LEU A 36 56.27 58.60 -3.13
N SER A 37 55.58 58.60 -4.31
CA SER A 37 54.43 59.48 -4.56
C SER A 37 53.33 59.34 -3.50
N GLN A 38 53.28 58.18 -2.91
CA GLN A 38 52.42 57.85 -1.77
C GLN A 38 53.03 56.65 -1.01
N ASN A 39 52.88 56.61 0.29
CA ASN A 39 53.42 55.57 1.16
C ASN A 39 52.35 54.58 1.69
N LYS A 40 51.11 54.74 1.20
CA LYS A 40 50.00 53.88 1.55
C LYS A 40 49.09 53.62 0.33
N LEU A 41 48.79 52.37 0.05
CA LEU A 41 47.78 51.93 -0.91
C LEU A 41 46.65 51.26 -0.17
N SER A 42 45.41 51.54 -0.58
CA SER A 42 44.21 50.89 -0.02
C SER A 42 43.38 50.32 -1.14
N PHE A 43 43.05 49.04 -1.02
CA PHE A 43 42.29 48.28 -2.00
C PHE A 43 40.94 47.81 -1.42
N ASP A 44 39.95 47.74 -2.26
CA ASP A 44 38.71 47.04 -1.95
C ASP A 44 38.90 45.53 -2.06
N ILE A 45 37.85 44.76 -1.71
CA ILE A 45 37.88 43.29 -1.64
C ILE A 45 38.24 42.63 -2.97
N SER A 46 37.75 43.15 -4.10
CA SER A 46 37.94 42.57 -5.44
C SER A 46 39.38 42.53 -5.91
N GLY A 47 40.25 43.29 -5.26
CA GLY A 47 41.62 43.54 -5.69
C GLY A 47 41.64 44.31 -7.02
N GLU A 48 42.51 45.25 -7.13
CA GLU A 48 42.70 46.05 -8.34
C GLU A 48 44.18 46.33 -8.54
N LYS A 49 44.51 47.12 -9.55
CA LYS A 49 45.86 47.63 -9.77
C LYS A 49 45.92 49.09 -9.37
N GLN A 50 46.91 49.43 -8.58
CA GLN A 50 47.27 50.81 -8.27
C GLN A 50 48.77 51.00 -8.47
N SER A 51 49.15 52.19 -8.96
CA SER A 51 50.56 52.50 -9.23
C SER A 51 51.05 53.62 -8.29
N ILE A 52 52.30 53.56 -7.98
CA ILE A 52 53.05 54.65 -7.33
C ILE A 52 54.25 55.05 -8.17
N TYR A 53 54.74 56.27 -8.02
CA TYR A 53 56.00 56.68 -8.61
C TYR A 53 57.08 56.66 -7.52
N VAL A 54 58.25 56.15 -7.89
CA VAL A 54 59.41 56.01 -7.08
C VAL A 54 60.45 57.01 -7.59
N TYR A 55 60.89 57.94 -6.72
CA TYR A 55 61.94 58.92 -7.05
C TYR A 55 63.17 58.56 -6.23
N SER A 56 64.29 58.26 -6.88
CA SER A 56 65.53 57.87 -6.16
C SER A 56 66.76 58.53 -6.73
N SER A 57 67.79 58.70 -5.88
CA SER A 57 69.05 59.25 -6.30
C SER A 57 69.99 58.29 -7.03
N ARG A 58 69.68 56.99 -7.03
CA ARG A 58 70.36 55.91 -7.75
C ARG A 58 69.44 54.70 -7.81
N ASP A 59 69.94 53.55 -8.34
CA ASP A 59 69.22 52.30 -8.40
C ASP A 59 68.61 51.92 -7.06
N TRP A 60 67.33 51.56 -7.06
CA TRP A 60 66.58 51.13 -5.88
C TRP A 60 66.14 49.64 -5.97
N THR A 61 65.88 49.01 -4.84
CA THR A 61 65.37 47.67 -4.71
C THR A 61 64.17 47.68 -3.79
N LEU A 62 63.25 46.73 -4.08
CA LEU A 62 62.02 46.49 -3.34
C LEU A 62 62.06 45.15 -2.62
N THR A 63 61.78 45.12 -1.34
CA THR A 63 61.75 43.89 -0.55
C THR A 63 60.46 43.88 0.31
N GLY A 64 60.10 42.68 0.85
CA GLY A 64 58.90 42.52 1.67
C GLY A 64 57.69 42.13 0.82
N GLY A 65 56.51 42.44 1.31
CA GLY A 65 55.23 42.12 0.68
C GLY A 65 54.68 40.76 1.10
N ALA A 66 53.51 40.47 0.61
CA ALA A 66 52.79 39.20 0.82
C ALA A 66 52.36 38.59 -0.52
N PRO A 67 52.15 37.28 -0.61
CA PRO A 67 51.82 36.59 -1.86
C PRO A 67 50.57 37.11 -2.59
N TRP A 68 49.66 37.77 -1.85
CA TRP A 68 48.43 38.32 -2.38
C TRP A 68 48.59 39.71 -3.02
N CYS A 69 49.75 40.35 -2.88
CA CYS A 69 50.11 41.68 -3.44
C CYS A 69 51.41 41.58 -4.19
N THR A 70 51.38 41.71 -5.51
CA THR A 70 52.55 41.52 -6.40
C THR A 70 52.92 42.85 -7.08
N PRO A 71 54.12 43.35 -6.88
CA PRO A 71 54.62 44.50 -7.63
C PRO A 71 55.00 44.14 -9.05
N SER A 72 54.94 45.09 -9.98
CA SER A 72 55.32 44.92 -11.38
C SER A 72 56.84 44.75 -11.57
N GLN A 73 57.63 45.23 -10.64
CA GLN A 73 59.09 45.13 -10.62
C GLN A 73 59.64 45.20 -9.20
N SER A 74 60.79 44.60 -8.98
CA SER A 74 61.48 44.56 -7.65
C SER A 74 62.71 45.44 -7.56
N ASP A 75 63.09 46.11 -8.62
CA ASP A 75 64.20 47.05 -8.72
C ASP A 75 63.97 48.06 -9.83
N GLY A 76 64.67 49.19 -9.80
CA GLY A 76 64.53 50.21 -10.81
C GLY A 76 65.55 51.36 -10.59
N LYS A 77 65.36 52.46 -11.36
CA LYS A 77 66.27 53.59 -11.42
C LYS A 77 65.52 54.88 -11.42
N ASP A 78 66.17 55.93 -10.79
CA ASP A 78 65.74 57.36 -10.80
C ASP A 78 64.19 57.53 -10.59
N TRP A 79 63.44 57.53 -11.70
CA TRP A 79 62.01 57.77 -11.73
C TRP A 79 61.32 56.63 -12.40
N ASP A 80 60.61 55.76 -11.65
CA ASP A 80 59.90 54.58 -12.12
C ASP A 80 58.47 54.55 -11.61
N GLU A 81 57.59 53.93 -12.42
CA GLU A 81 56.23 53.61 -12.01
C GLU A 81 56.18 52.13 -11.60
N VAL A 82 55.79 51.90 -10.35
CA VAL A 82 55.58 50.54 -9.84
C VAL A 82 54.09 50.29 -9.61
N THR A 83 53.56 49.32 -10.33
CA THR A 83 52.16 48.90 -10.20
C THR A 83 52.05 47.69 -9.28
N PHE A 84 51.19 47.80 -8.30
CA PHE A 84 50.85 46.74 -7.38
C PHE A 84 49.54 46.09 -7.84
N MET A 85 49.58 44.75 -8.08
CA MET A 85 48.40 43.93 -8.38
C MET A 85 48.02 43.17 -7.12
N VAL A 86 46.81 43.36 -6.67
CA VAL A 86 46.27 42.77 -5.43
C VAL A 86 45.22 41.74 -5.80
N MET A 87 45.37 40.51 -5.29
CA MET A 87 44.39 39.43 -5.47
C MET A 87 43.16 39.70 -4.60
N GLU A 88 42.00 39.18 -5.01
CA GLU A 88 40.77 39.26 -4.23
C GLU A 88 40.96 38.75 -2.79
N ASN A 89 40.40 39.47 -1.83
CA ASN A 89 40.44 39.09 -0.41
C ASN A 89 39.19 38.29 -0.01
N ASN A 90 39.28 36.97 -0.11
CA ASN A 90 38.22 36.06 0.28
C ASN A 90 38.20 35.70 1.77
N GLU A 91 39.04 36.37 2.58
CA GLU A 91 39.11 36.15 4.01
C GLU A 91 38.16 37.12 4.76
N LYS A 92 37.69 36.72 5.95
CA LYS A 92 36.82 37.51 6.81
C LYS A 92 37.58 38.59 7.59
N LYS A 93 38.80 38.92 7.17
CA LYS A 93 39.67 39.88 7.84
C LYS A 93 40.35 40.82 6.85
N GLU A 94 40.45 42.09 7.24
CA GLU A 94 41.33 43.04 6.57
C GLU A 94 42.77 42.50 6.60
N ARG A 95 43.45 42.60 5.48
CA ARG A 95 44.85 42.18 5.37
C ARG A 95 45.74 43.35 4.99
N SER A 96 46.97 43.34 5.50
CA SER A 96 47.94 44.38 5.27
C SER A 96 49.32 43.77 5.06
N THR A 97 50.12 44.42 4.22
CA THR A 97 51.51 44.05 4.02
C THR A 97 52.34 45.32 3.81
N THR A 98 53.63 45.21 4.06
CA THR A 98 54.57 46.35 3.88
C THR A 98 55.66 45.92 2.91
N PHE A 99 55.93 46.77 1.97
CA PHE A 99 57.07 46.72 1.08
C PHE A 99 58.07 47.77 1.54
N LEU A 100 59.35 47.47 1.41
CA LEU A 100 60.43 48.43 1.74
C LEU A 100 61.24 48.72 0.46
N PHE A 101 61.16 49.96 0.01
CA PHE A 101 62.00 50.51 -1.05
C PHE A 101 63.31 50.98 -0.45
N SER A 102 64.46 50.53 -1.01
CA SER A 102 65.77 50.82 -0.52
C SER A 102 66.66 51.37 -1.63
N CYS A 103 67.31 52.54 -1.37
CA CYS A 103 68.26 53.18 -2.28
C CYS A 103 69.54 53.55 -1.48
N GLY A 104 70.51 52.66 -1.56
CA GLY A 104 71.70 52.81 -0.73
C GLY A 104 71.40 52.75 0.75
N THR A 105 71.59 53.93 1.49
CA THR A 105 71.27 54.00 2.90
C THR A 105 69.88 54.53 3.20
N ALA A 106 69.14 55.03 2.20
CA ALA A 106 67.80 55.53 2.32
C ALA A 106 66.77 54.45 2.16
N ASN A 107 65.71 54.44 2.96
CA ASN A 107 64.63 53.45 2.96
C ASN A 107 63.32 54.17 3.13
N GLU A 108 62.29 53.75 2.28
CA GLU A 108 60.92 54.21 2.37
C GLU A 108 59.95 53.04 2.42
N PRO A 109 59.09 52.89 3.41
CA PRO A 109 58.12 51.86 3.49
C PRO A 109 56.81 52.22 2.75
N LEU A 110 56.25 51.28 2.02
CA LEU A 110 54.92 51.31 1.41
C LEU A 110 54.02 50.33 2.16
N THR A 111 52.94 50.80 2.76
CA THR A 111 51.93 49.93 3.36
C THR A 111 50.78 49.72 2.39
N VAL A 112 50.47 48.46 2.11
CA VAL A 112 49.33 48.08 1.31
C VAL A 112 48.29 47.43 2.22
N THR A 113 47.06 47.95 2.20
CA THR A 113 45.93 47.43 2.98
C THR A 113 44.81 47.02 2.01
N GLN A 114 44.12 45.93 2.32
CA GLN A 114 42.96 45.50 1.56
C GLN A 114 41.82 45.17 2.51
N ARG A 115 40.64 45.73 2.24
CA ARG A 115 39.43 45.48 3.01
C ARG A 115 39.02 44.04 2.92
N HIS A 116 38.32 43.55 3.95
CA HIS A 116 37.61 42.28 3.91
C HIS A 116 36.18 42.49 3.36
N GLY A 117 35.59 41.37 2.89
CA GLY A 117 34.21 41.38 2.46
C GLY A 117 33.25 41.29 3.63
N GLU A 118 32.01 41.67 3.38
CA GLU A 118 30.91 41.49 4.31
C GLU A 118 29.75 40.82 3.56
N LEU A 119 29.15 39.81 4.18
CA LEU A 119 27.87 39.25 3.82
C LEU A 119 26.98 39.26 5.04
N ILE A 120 25.93 40.06 5.00
CA ILE A 120 24.98 40.23 6.10
C ILE A 120 23.60 40.13 5.50
N ILE A 121 22.73 39.31 6.09
CA ILE A 121 21.33 39.18 5.69
C ILE A 121 20.40 39.72 6.77
N SER A 122 19.28 40.28 6.38
CA SER A 122 18.25 40.77 7.29
C SER A 122 16.85 40.67 6.65
N PRO A 123 15.89 40.06 7.33
CA PRO A 123 16.02 39.29 8.58
C PRO A 123 16.64 37.89 8.32
N SER A 124 17.29 37.33 9.33
CA SER A 124 17.76 35.94 9.33
C SER A 124 16.67 34.94 9.77
N LYS A 125 15.56 35.43 10.32
CA LYS A 125 14.37 34.67 10.72
C LYS A 125 13.14 35.36 10.16
N ILE A 126 12.31 34.59 9.42
CA ILE A 126 11.08 35.09 8.85
C ILE A 126 9.94 34.19 9.38
N GLU A 127 8.96 34.81 9.97
CA GLU A 127 7.73 34.13 10.41
C GLU A 127 6.63 34.50 9.44
N MET A 128 5.91 33.46 8.96
CA MET A 128 4.82 33.61 8.01
C MET A 128 3.62 32.79 8.48
N ASP A 129 2.44 33.25 8.14
CA ASP A 129 1.21 32.47 8.35
C ASP A 129 1.10 31.32 7.31
N ALA A 130 0.09 30.48 7.47
CA ALA A 130 -0.12 29.32 6.61
C ALA A 130 -0.34 29.70 5.14
N THR A 131 -0.90 30.87 4.85
CA THR A 131 -1.23 31.29 3.48
C THR A 131 0.01 31.51 2.60
N GLY A 132 1.17 31.68 3.23
CA GLY A 132 2.43 31.95 2.53
C GLY A 132 2.50 33.39 2.00
N GLY A 133 3.15 33.55 0.85
CA GLY A 133 3.33 34.86 0.22
C GLY A 133 4.77 35.13 -0.17
N GLU A 134 5.24 36.37 -0.01
CA GLU A 134 6.60 36.76 -0.37
C GLU A 134 7.46 36.96 0.87
N ALA A 135 8.61 36.29 0.89
CA ALA A 135 9.65 36.47 1.88
C ALA A 135 10.75 37.36 1.29
N HIS A 136 11.04 38.47 1.96
CA HIS A 136 12.02 39.46 1.52
C HIS A 136 13.22 39.42 2.44
N ILE A 137 14.43 39.26 1.88
CA ILE A 137 15.70 39.20 2.60
C ILE A 137 16.62 40.23 2.00
N GLU A 138 16.92 41.28 2.78
CA GLU A 138 17.96 42.27 2.42
C GLU A 138 19.32 41.60 2.53
N VAL A 139 20.10 41.64 1.46
CA VAL A 139 21.45 41.09 1.39
C VAL A 139 22.43 42.25 1.22
N LYS A 140 23.08 42.59 2.31
CA LYS A 140 24.13 43.60 2.29
C LYS A 140 25.48 42.92 2.04
N THR A 141 26.08 43.24 0.91
CA THR A 141 27.34 42.63 0.50
C THR A 141 28.20 43.57 -0.33
N THR A 142 29.48 43.33 -0.35
CA THR A 142 30.46 44.01 -1.18
C THR A 142 30.84 43.26 -2.44
N PHE A 143 30.23 42.10 -2.69
CA PHE A 143 30.50 41.22 -3.82
C PHE A 143 29.19 40.59 -4.39
N ASN A 144 29.26 39.92 -5.53
CA ASN A 144 28.14 39.14 -6.03
C ASN A 144 28.00 37.86 -5.17
N PHE A 145 26.78 37.55 -4.77
CA PHE A 145 26.47 36.37 -3.97
C PHE A 145 25.67 35.33 -4.78
N GLU A 146 25.77 34.08 -4.34
CA GLU A 146 24.94 32.99 -4.75
C GLU A 146 24.00 32.62 -3.61
N TYR A 147 22.93 31.85 -3.92
CA TYR A 147 22.03 31.32 -2.90
C TYR A 147 21.74 29.85 -3.15
N ARG A 148 21.38 29.14 -2.11
CA ARG A 148 20.90 27.77 -2.16
C ARG A 148 19.67 27.63 -1.27
N ILE A 149 18.58 27.09 -1.83
CA ILE A 149 17.40 26.67 -1.10
C ILE A 149 17.65 25.22 -0.66
N ASP A 150 17.41 24.91 0.63
CA ASP A 150 17.57 23.57 1.16
C ASP A 150 16.60 22.58 0.48
N ASP A 151 17.04 21.33 0.30
CA ASP A 151 16.24 20.29 -0.37
C ASP A 151 14.91 19.99 0.33
N SER A 152 14.85 20.22 1.65
CA SER A 152 13.63 20.03 2.45
C SER A 152 12.53 21.05 2.14
N CYS A 153 12.86 22.18 1.55
CA CYS A 153 11.90 23.26 1.31
C CYS A 153 11.80 23.74 -0.15
N LYS A 154 12.59 23.18 -1.06
CA LYS A 154 12.62 23.59 -2.48
C LYS A 154 11.28 23.42 -3.22
N GLU A 155 10.35 22.58 -2.71
CA GLU A 155 9.02 22.39 -3.31
C GLU A 155 8.04 23.50 -2.95
N TRP A 156 8.32 24.25 -1.87
CA TRP A 156 7.42 25.27 -1.38
C TRP A 156 8.08 26.64 -1.17
N VAL A 157 9.41 26.78 -1.32
CA VAL A 157 10.16 28.04 -1.35
C VAL A 157 10.78 28.16 -2.74
N MET A 158 10.44 29.20 -3.47
CA MET A 158 10.96 29.45 -4.82
C MET A 158 11.55 30.86 -4.90
N PHE A 159 12.72 30.99 -5.51
CA PHE A 159 13.31 32.29 -5.80
C PHE A 159 12.44 33.05 -6.81
N LYS A 160 12.17 34.31 -6.55
CA LYS A 160 11.42 35.18 -7.45
C LYS A 160 12.33 36.15 -8.19
N ASP A 161 13.02 37.02 -7.46
CA ASP A 161 13.91 38.03 -8.03
C ASP A 161 14.90 38.63 -6.97
N THR A 162 15.79 39.47 -7.48
CA THR A 162 16.62 40.33 -6.61
C THR A 162 16.57 41.77 -7.14
N TYR A 163 16.12 42.70 -6.31
CA TYR A 163 16.04 44.09 -6.65
C TYR A 163 16.52 44.98 -5.48
N GLY A 164 17.42 45.93 -5.79
CA GLY A 164 17.92 46.91 -4.79
C GLY A 164 18.61 46.28 -3.59
N GLY A 165 19.23 45.11 -3.73
CA GLY A 165 19.88 44.39 -2.62
C GLY A 165 18.94 43.49 -1.82
N THR A 166 17.66 43.40 -2.21
CA THR A 166 16.69 42.52 -1.55
C THR A 166 16.43 41.28 -2.45
N ALA A 167 16.68 40.09 -1.93
CA ALA A 167 16.27 38.82 -2.55
C ALA A 167 14.85 38.47 -2.10
N THR A 168 13.97 38.20 -3.06
CA THR A 168 12.57 37.86 -2.84
C THR A 168 12.34 36.39 -3.16
N PHE A 169 11.67 35.69 -2.26
CA PHE A 169 11.26 34.29 -2.44
C PHE A 169 9.75 34.20 -2.31
N THR A 170 9.13 33.41 -3.17
CA THR A 170 7.72 33.04 -3.06
C THR A 170 7.62 31.79 -2.17
N VAL A 171 6.79 31.86 -1.13
CA VAL A 171 6.49 30.78 -0.21
C VAL A 171 5.08 30.30 -0.45
N ALA A 172 4.93 29.04 -0.84
CA ALA A 172 3.61 28.43 -1.10
C ALA A 172 2.81 28.25 0.19
N GLN A 173 1.49 28.15 0.08
CA GLN A 173 0.61 27.88 1.21
C GLN A 173 0.99 26.56 1.91
N ASN A 174 0.94 26.54 3.23
CA ASN A 174 1.07 25.35 4.05
C ASN A 174 -0.31 24.81 4.41
N GLU A 175 -0.74 23.80 3.68
CA GLU A 175 -2.04 23.15 3.87
C GLU A 175 -2.07 22.16 5.05
N ASN A 176 -0.91 21.94 5.71
CA ASN A 176 -0.80 21.04 6.86
C ASN A 176 -1.01 21.80 8.17
N LYS A 177 -1.46 21.10 9.21
CA LYS A 177 -1.59 21.65 10.57
C LYS A 177 -0.26 22.03 11.20
N GLU A 178 0.79 21.34 10.82
CA GLU A 178 2.09 21.51 11.46
C GLU A 178 2.86 22.63 10.82
N GLN A 179 3.51 23.42 11.66
CA GLN A 179 4.49 24.40 11.23
C GLN A 179 5.59 23.70 10.43
N ARG A 180 6.08 24.38 9.38
CA ARG A 180 7.23 23.93 8.62
C ARG A 180 8.34 24.95 8.60
N GLU A 181 9.56 24.48 8.39
CA GLU A 181 10.77 25.28 8.38
C GLU A 181 11.47 25.13 7.04
N GLY A 182 11.97 26.25 6.48
CA GLY A 182 12.74 26.27 5.26
C GLY A 182 14.00 27.10 5.43
N GLN A 183 15.11 26.68 4.83
CA GLN A 183 16.39 27.35 4.94
C GLN A 183 16.89 27.82 3.59
N ILE A 184 17.37 29.06 3.55
CA ILE A 184 17.96 29.68 2.37
C ILE A 184 19.36 30.17 2.80
N THR A 185 20.39 29.61 2.19
CA THR A 185 21.78 29.96 2.44
C THR A 185 22.30 30.87 1.33
N PHE A 186 22.75 32.04 1.67
CA PHE A 186 23.48 32.96 0.80
C PHE A 186 24.97 32.74 1.00
N TYR A 187 25.75 32.70 -0.07
CA TYR A 187 27.17 32.41 0.05
C TYR A 187 28.00 33.03 -1.07
N TYR A 188 29.29 33.28 -0.74
CA TYR A 188 30.35 33.62 -1.67
C TYR A 188 31.69 33.23 -1.06
N GLY A 189 32.46 32.36 -1.70
CA GLY A 189 33.69 31.82 -1.15
C GLY A 189 33.50 31.21 0.24
N GLU A 190 34.18 31.73 1.26
CA GLU A 190 34.05 31.30 2.65
C GLU A 190 32.92 32.02 3.42
N PHE A 191 32.28 33.00 2.81
CA PHE A 191 31.17 33.73 3.43
C PHE A 191 29.88 32.95 3.24
N SER A 192 29.13 32.78 4.33
CA SER A 192 27.85 32.05 4.31
C SER A 192 26.96 32.58 5.43
N GLU A 193 25.72 32.95 5.06
CA GLU A 193 24.66 33.38 5.98
C GLU A 193 23.37 32.67 5.61
N THR A 194 22.62 32.22 6.62
CA THR A 194 21.38 31.43 6.39
C THR A 194 20.19 32.17 7.00
N ALA A 195 19.16 32.34 6.15
CA ALA A 195 17.85 32.78 6.57
C ALA A 195 16.94 31.56 6.77
N ILE A 196 16.13 31.60 7.83
CA ILE A 196 15.17 30.55 8.16
C ILE A 196 13.76 31.12 8.05
N ILE A 197 12.93 30.46 7.27
CA ILE A 197 11.50 30.73 7.13
C ILE A 197 10.74 29.74 8.01
N TYR A 198 10.00 30.25 8.99
CA TYR A 198 9.04 29.51 9.80
C TYR A 198 7.64 29.82 9.29
N GLN A 199 7.00 28.82 8.71
CA GLN A 199 5.62 28.99 8.24
C GLN A 199 4.66 28.22 9.14
N ALA A 200 3.68 28.92 9.71
CA ALA A 200 2.63 28.30 10.52
C ALA A 200 1.86 27.23 9.72
N GLY A 201 1.30 26.28 10.43
CA GLY A 201 0.33 25.35 9.85
C GLY A 201 -1.04 26.00 9.67
N GLU A 202 -1.88 25.40 8.80
CA GLU A 202 -3.27 25.83 8.63
C GLU A 202 -4.05 25.59 9.92
N GLU A 203 -4.77 26.60 10.38
CA GLU A 203 -5.67 26.47 11.51
C GLU A 203 -7.03 25.91 11.05
N PHE A 204 -7.35 24.70 11.53
CA PHE A 204 -8.66 24.10 11.29
C PHE A 204 -9.60 24.31 12.49
N LEU A 205 -10.89 24.26 12.20
CA LEU A 205 -11.93 24.53 13.19
C LEU A 205 -12.50 23.23 13.75
N ASP A 206 -12.58 23.18 15.08
CA ASP A 206 -13.32 22.17 15.84
C ASP A 206 -14.54 22.85 16.42
N ILE A 207 -15.73 22.57 15.88
CA ILE A 207 -16.94 23.27 16.24
C ILE A 207 -18.04 22.35 16.76
N THR A 208 -18.84 22.86 17.66
CA THR A 208 -20.03 22.19 18.17
C THR A 208 -21.23 23.08 17.91
N VAL A 209 -22.27 22.52 17.28
CA VAL A 209 -23.48 23.24 16.92
C VAL A 209 -24.75 22.50 17.35
N HIS A 210 -25.82 23.25 17.55
CA HIS A 210 -27.15 22.71 17.79
C HIS A 210 -28.08 23.04 16.63
N VAL A 211 -28.62 22.02 15.98
CA VAL A 211 -29.56 22.15 14.88
C VAL A 211 -30.97 21.90 15.41
N SER A 212 -31.75 22.95 15.58
CA SER A 212 -33.07 22.88 16.19
C SER A 212 -34.17 22.33 15.27
N GLN A 213 -33.92 22.33 13.95
CA GLN A 213 -34.84 21.83 12.92
C GLN A 213 -34.05 21.28 11.74
N LYS A 214 -34.58 20.25 11.10
CA LYS A 214 -34.00 19.62 9.89
C LYS A 214 -33.79 20.66 8.78
N GLY A 215 -32.62 20.63 8.16
CA GLY A 215 -32.23 21.53 7.07
C GLY A 215 -31.68 22.89 7.51
N MET A 216 -31.44 23.11 8.80
CA MET A 216 -30.96 24.38 9.32
C MET A 216 -29.45 24.42 9.58
N LEU A 217 -28.70 23.36 9.26
CA LEU A 217 -27.27 23.31 9.49
C LEU A 217 -26.51 24.44 8.75
N GLU A 218 -26.91 24.76 7.52
CA GLU A 218 -26.33 25.88 6.74
C GLU A 218 -26.47 27.22 7.49
N THR A 219 -27.63 27.46 8.07
CA THR A 219 -27.88 28.69 8.84
C THR A 219 -27.01 28.75 10.11
N VAL A 220 -26.85 27.60 10.79
CA VAL A 220 -26.05 27.51 12.02
C VAL A 220 -24.56 27.64 11.74
N LEU A 221 -24.14 27.23 10.58
CA LEU A 221 -22.72 27.31 10.14
C LEU A 221 -22.36 28.60 9.39
N ALA A 222 -23.31 29.52 9.18
CA ALA A 222 -23.13 30.69 8.30
C ALA A 222 -21.94 31.61 8.68
N ASP A 223 -21.55 31.64 9.95
CA ASP A 223 -20.43 32.47 10.43
C ASP A 223 -19.07 31.74 10.39
N TYR A 224 -19.02 30.50 9.96
CA TYR A 224 -17.80 29.67 9.91
C TYR A 224 -17.27 29.52 8.48
N ASP A 225 -15.95 29.48 8.36
CA ASP A 225 -15.30 29.13 7.09
C ASP A 225 -15.39 27.61 6.86
N TYR A 226 -16.21 27.19 5.92
CA TYR A 226 -16.44 25.79 5.57
C TYR A 226 -15.18 25.04 5.15
N ALA A 227 -14.23 25.76 4.53
CA ALA A 227 -12.98 25.17 4.10
C ALA A 227 -12.03 24.84 5.27
N LYS A 228 -12.33 25.35 6.48
CA LYS A 228 -11.52 25.14 7.67
C LYS A 228 -12.14 24.18 8.70
N ILE A 229 -13.39 23.75 8.52
CA ILE A 229 -14.05 22.84 9.46
C ILE A 229 -13.47 21.44 9.32
N GLU A 230 -12.70 21.01 10.31
CA GLU A 230 -12.13 19.67 10.37
C GLU A 230 -12.90 18.73 11.29
N SER A 231 -13.37 19.25 12.42
CA SER A 231 -14.19 18.49 13.38
C SER A 231 -15.52 19.18 13.58
N LEU A 232 -16.60 18.43 13.48
CA LEU A 232 -17.96 18.94 13.63
C LEU A 232 -18.76 18.03 14.57
N THR A 233 -19.16 18.60 15.71
CA THR A 233 -20.12 17.96 16.64
C THR A 233 -21.50 18.59 16.45
N ILE A 234 -22.49 17.76 16.15
CA ILE A 234 -23.88 18.21 15.92
C ILE A 234 -24.79 17.59 16.95
N THR A 235 -25.67 18.42 17.51
CA THR A 235 -26.74 17.99 18.38
C THR A 235 -28.11 18.40 17.80
N GLY A 236 -29.19 17.71 18.17
CA GLY A 236 -30.55 18.01 17.72
C GLY A 236 -30.95 17.28 16.44
N GLU A 237 -31.63 17.94 15.51
CA GLU A 237 -32.24 17.31 14.33
C GLU A 237 -31.38 17.43 13.07
N LEU A 238 -31.31 16.38 12.27
CA LEU A 238 -30.69 16.40 10.93
C LEU A 238 -31.68 15.89 9.87
N GLY A 239 -31.63 16.51 8.69
CA GLY A 239 -32.41 16.11 7.52
C GLY A 239 -31.52 15.97 6.26
N GLU A 240 -32.15 15.67 5.12
CA GLU A 240 -31.43 15.42 3.87
C GLU A 240 -30.52 16.59 3.41
N LEU A 241 -30.97 17.83 3.60
CA LEU A 241 -30.23 19.04 3.25
C LEU A 241 -28.96 19.19 4.10
N ASP A 242 -29.05 18.82 5.40
CA ASP A 242 -27.90 18.86 6.30
C ASP A 242 -26.85 17.84 5.90
N PHE A 243 -27.25 16.62 5.57
CA PHE A 243 -26.33 15.59 5.03
C PHE A 243 -25.73 16.01 3.69
N TYR A 244 -26.50 16.67 2.83
CA TYR A 244 -26.01 17.22 1.57
C TYR A 244 -24.90 18.26 1.80
N LEU A 245 -25.10 19.17 2.76
CA LEU A 245 -24.10 20.18 3.14
C LEU A 245 -22.82 19.51 3.67
N ILE A 246 -22.97 18.61 4.65
CA ILE A 246 -21.84 17.88 5.26
C ILE A 246 -20.98 17.20 4.17
N ARG A 247 -21.63 16.53 3.24
CA ARG A 247 -20.96 15.77 2.16
C ARG A 247 -20.27 16.66 1.13
N ASN A 248 -20.91 17.78 0.71
CA ASN A 248 -20.50 18.50 -0.48
C ASN A 248 -19.80 19.84 -0.20
N GLN A 249 -19.98 20.40 0.99
CA GLN A 249 -19.52 21.75 1.29
C GLN A 249 -18.46 21.82 2.41
N LEU A 250 -18.16 20.71 3.08
CA LEU A 250 -17.14 20.65 4.14
C LEU A 250 -15.93 19.80 3.69
N PRO A 251 -15.05 20.33 2.82
CA PRO A 251 -14.02 19.55 2.16
C PRO A 251 -12.92 19.03 3.13
N GLN A 252 -12.75 19.66 4.27
CA GLN A 252 -11.73 19.28 5.25
C GLN A 252 -12.29 18.48 6.43
N LEU A 253 -13.59 18.17 6.44
CA LEU A 253 -14.20 17.44 7.54
C LEU A 253 -13.66 16.02 7.67
N ARG A 254 -12.94 15.76 8.77
CA ARG A 254 -12.36 14.47 9.13
C ARG A 254 -13.12 13.78 10.27
N ASN A 255 -13.55 14.55 11.24
CA ASN A 255 -14.20 14.06 12.45
C ASN A 255 -15.64 14.56 12.53
N LEU A 256 -16.59 13.64 12.51
CA LEU A 256 -18.01 13.95 12.63
C LEU A 256 -18.59 13.27 13.85
N ASP A 257 -19.12 14.04 14.79
CA ASP A 257 -19.89 13.52 15.92
C ASP A 257 -21.35 13.92 15.80
N ILE A 258 -22.19 12.94 15.52
CA ILE A 258 -23.66 13.07 15.47
C ILE A 258 -24.34 12.24 16.56
N SER A 259 -23.58 11.81 17.58
CA SER A 259 -24.08 10.91 18.64
C SER A 259 -25.20 11.48 19.46
N ALA A 260 -25.30 12.82 19.56
CA ALA A 260 -26.31 13.54 20.27
C ALA A 260 -27.45 14.10 19.38
N THR A 261 -27.61 13.52 18.18
CA THR A 261 -28.72 13.84 17.28
C THR A 261 -29.88 12.86 17.46
N ASP A 262 -31.11 13.31 17.11
CA ASP A 262 -32.33 12.52 17.21
C ASP A 262 -32.64 11.67 15.96
N ILE A 263 -31.65 11.44 15.11
CA ILE A 263 -31.84 10.64 13.90
C ILE A 263 -31.87 9.14 14.22
N ASN A 264 -32.75 8.44 13.54
CA ASN A 264 -32.84 6.97 13.58
C ASN A 264 -32.34 6.31 12.31
N GLU A 265 -31.93 7.10 11.30
CA GLU A 265 -31.47 6.63 9.99
C GLU A 265 -30.33 7.50 9.47
N ILE A 266 -29.28 6.87 8.91
CA ILE A 266 -28.31 7.53 8.03
C ILE A 266 -28.83 7.38 6.59
N PRO A 267 -29.13 8.47 5.88
CA PRO A 267 -29.71 8.41 4.53
C PRO A 267 -28.79 7.74 3.51
N SER A 268 -29.38 7.34 2.38
CA SER A 268 -28.62 6.83 1.25
C SER A 268 -27.59 7.87 0.78
N GLN A 269 -26.33 7.42 0.57
CA GLN A 269 -25.24 8.25 0.09
C GLN A 269 -24.88 9.45 1.00
N ALA A 270 -25.27 9.44 2.27
CA ALA A 270 -25.06 10.56 3.19
C ALA A 270 -23.62 11.05 3.22
N PHE A 271 -22.66 10.14 3.21
CA PHE A 271 -21.21 10.40 3.30
C PHE A 271 -20.42 9.69 2.19
N ILE A 272 -21.05 9.51 1.02
CA ILE A 272 -20.38 8.90 -0.15
C ILE A 272 -19.17 9.74 -0.58
N ASN A 273 -18.02 9.10 -0.80
CA ASN A 273 -16.75 9.73 -1.18
C ASN A 273 -16.25 10.81 -0.20
N SER A 274 -16.74 10.79 1.05
CA SER A 274 -16.36 11.81 2.04
C SER A 274 -14.94 11.62 2.55
N GLN A 275 -14.36 12.73 3.04
CA GLN A 275 -13.06 12.73 3.69
C GLN A 275 -13.15 12.36 5.18
N ILE A 276 -14.31 11.97 5.67
CA ILE A 276 -14.55 11.63 7.09
C ILE A 276 -13.73 10.39 7.45
N GLU A 277 -12.85 10.54 8.45
CA GLU A 277 -12.01 9.49 9.00
C GLU A 277 -12.64 8.85 10.26
N LYS A 278 -13.41 9.64 11.01
CA LYS A 278 -14.15 9.18 12.21
C LYS A 278 -15.56 9.71 12.20
N CYS A 279 -16.52 8.83 12.47
CA CYS A 279 -17.92 9.20 12.63
C CYS A 279 -18.48 8.53 13.89
N ILE A 280 -19.02 9.33 14.83
CA ILE A 280 -19.68 8.82 16.03
C ILE A 280 -21.18 8.86 15.80
N LEU A 281 -21.79 7.67 15.77
CA LEU A 281 -23.20 7.47 15.45
C LEU A 281 -24.09 7.56 16.68
N PRO A 282 -25.37 8.00 16.54
CA PRO A 282 -26.30 8.08 17.66
C PRO A 282 -26.77 6.69 18.11
N LYS A 283 -26.94 6.51 19.40
CA LYS A 283 -27.41 5.24 19.99
C LYS A 283 -28.84 4.84 19.56
N GLY A 284 -29.64 5.81 19.14
CA GLY A 284 -30.99 5.60 18.62
C GLY A 284 -31.06 5.12 17.17
N LEU A 285 -29.90 5.03 16.50
CA LEU A 285 -29.85 4.65 15.10
C LEU A 285 -30.34 3.22 14.89
N THR A 286 -31.23 3.03 13.93
CA THR A 286 -31.80 1.72 13.56
C THR A 286 -31.39 1.29 12.14
N THR A 287 -31.09 2.25 11.28
CA THR A 287 -30.87 1.97 9.86
C THR A 287 -29.69 2.78 9.29
N ILE A 288 -28.81 2.10 8.56
CA ILE A 288 -27.78 2.72 7.71
C ILE A 288 -28.13 2.34 6.28
N ARG A 289 -28.50 3.36 5.46
CA ARG A 289 -28.99 3.14 4.10
C ARG A 289 -27.88 2.84 3.08
N GLU A 290 -28.33 2.48 1.87
CA GLU A 290 -27.45 2.14 0.75
C GLU A 290 -26.37 3.19 0.50
N LYS A 291 -25.12 2.76 0.37
CA LYS A 291 -23.94 3.61 0.07
C LYS A 291 -23.72 4.76 1.07
N ALA A 292 -24.25 4.68 2.28
CA ALA A 292 -24.16 5.77 3.26
C ALA A 292 -22.72 6.26 3.48
N PHE A 293 -21.73 5.36 3.52
CA PHE A 293 -20.29 5.65 3.67
C PHE A 293 -19.48 5.10 2.51
N TYR A 294 -20.09 4.84 1.35
CA TYR A 294 -19.39 4.28 0.20
C TYR A 294 -18.14 5.11 -0.16
N ASN A 295 -16.97 4.41 -0.28
CA ASN A 295 -15.70 5.03 -0.63
C ASN A 295 -15.30 6.23 0.26
N SER A 296 -15.68 6.22 1.54
CA SER A 296 -15.24 7.19 2.54
C SER A 296 -13.88 6.84 3.12
N LEU A 297 -13.19 7.81 3.72
CA LEU A 297 -11.87 7.60 4.33
C LEU A 297 -11.95 7.09 5.79
N LEU A 298 -13.09 6.56 6.22
CA LEU A 298 -13.25 6.00 7.56
C LEU A 298 -12.10 5.06 7.93
N THR A 299 -11.50 5.30 9.10
CA THR A 299 -10.47 4.44 9.69
C THR A 299 -11.05 3.50 10.74
N SER A 300 -12.10 3.92 11.39
CA SER A 300 -12.81 3.13 12.40
C SER A 300 -14.29 3.48 12.45
N ILE A 301 -15.13 2.51 12.80
CA ILE A 301 -16.55 2.72 13.05
C ILE A 301 -17.06 1.76 14.14
N LEU A 302 -17.85 2.31 15.06
CA LEU A 302 -18.67 1.55 16.01
C LEU A 302 -20.12 1.58 15.58
N ILE A 303 -20.68 0.43 15.23
CA ILE A 303 -22.09 0.28 14.88
C ILE A 303 -22.91 0.14 16.17
N PRO A 304 -23.83 1.07 16.46
CA PRO A 304 -24.67 1.01 17.67
C PRO A 304 -25.53 -0.24 17.76
N ALA A 305 -25.80 -0.69 18.99
CA ALA A 305 -26.54 -1.93 19.23
C ALA A 305 -27.96 -1.95 18.65
N ASN A 306 -28.60 -0.79 18.54
CA ASN A 306 -29.94 -0.66 17.99
C ASN A 306 -30.02 -0.76 16.45
N VAL A 307 -28.90 -0.77 15.75
CA VAL A 307 -28.91 -0.92 14.29
C VAL A 307 -29.43 -2.31 13.91
N GLU A 308 -30.57 -2.32 13.23
CA GLU A 308 -31.26 -3.51 12.74
C GLU A 308 -30.94 -3.78 11.28
N THR A 309 -30.65 -2.72 10.52
CA THR A 309 -30.39 -2.80 9.08
C THR A 309 -29.19 -1.97 8.66
N ILE A 310 -28.27 -2.60 7.92
CA ILE A 310 -27.23 -1.93 7.15
C ILE A 310 -27.46 -2.34 5.70
N ASP A 311 -27.79 -1.37 4.84
CA ASP A 311 -28.13 -1.67 3.45
C ASP A 311 -26.90 -1.92 2.57
N GLN A 312 -27.13 -2.40 1.36
CA GLN A 312 -26.09 -2.78 0.41
C GLN A 312 -25.07 -1.66 0.18
N SER A 313 -23.80 -2.04 0.06
CA SER A 313 -22.68 -1.11 -0.20
C SER A 313 -22.51 0.01 0.83
N ALA A 314 -23.14 -0.05 2.01
CA ALA A 314 -23.12 1.04 2.97
C ALA A 314 -21.69 1.48 3.35
N PHE A 315 -20.74 0.55 3.46
CA PHE A 315 -19.31 0.78 3.75
C PHE A 315 -18.39 0.21 2.66
N GLN A 316 -18.94 -0.11 1.48
CA GLN A 316 -18.14 -0.65 0.39
C GLN A 316 -17.05 0.35 -0.01
N ASP A 317 -15.88 -0.16 -0.37
CA ASP A 317 -14.70 0.62 -0.80
C ASP A 317 -14.15 1.57 0.28
N CYS A 318 -14.52 1.41 1.56
CA CYS A 318 -13.88 2.10 2.68
C CYS A 318 -12.45 1.54 2.88
N SER A 319 -11.55 1.91 1.98
CA SER A 319 -10.21 1.30 1.85
C SER A 319 -9.29 1.55 3.05
N ARG A 320 -9.61 2.55 3.89
CA ARG A 320 -8.87 2.87 5.12
C ARG A 320 -9.50 2.30 6.40
N LEU A 321 -10.61 1.59 6.31
CA LEU A 321 -11.32 1.05 7.47
C LEU A 321 -10.51 -0.11 8.09
N VAL A 322 -9.81 0.18 9.18
CA VAL A 322 -9.00 -0.79 9.94
C VAL A 322 -9.82 -1.49 11.02
N GLU A 323 -10.71 -0.74 11.67
CA GLU A 323 -11.46 -1.20 12.83
C GLU A 323 -12.98 -1.09 12.60
N LEU A 324 -13.63 -2.23 12.54
CA LEU A 324 -15.09 -2.37 12.51
C LEU A 324 -15.54 -3.06 13.80
N LYS A 325 -16.34 -2.35 14.59
CA LYS A 325 -16.91 -2.86 15.83
C LYS A 325 -18.43 -2.77 15.83
N PHE A 326 -19.05 -3.74 16.44
CA PHE A 326 -20.49 -3.73 16.77
C PHE A 326 -20.64 -3.61 18.28
N GLU A 327 -21.52 -2.73 18.73
CA GLU A 327 -21.81 -2.58 20.15
C GLU A 327 -22.44 -3.86 20.71
N GLN A 328 -22.15 -4.18 21.96
CA GLN A 328 -22.68 -5.37 22.62
C GLN A 328 -24.23 -5.35 22.61
N GLY A 329 -24.84 -6.48 22.31
CA GLY A 329 -26.30 -6.58 22.20
C GLY A 329 -26.85 -6.12 20.85
N SER A 330 -26.00 -6.06 19.81
CA SER A 330 -26.42 -5.70 18.44
C SER A 330 -27.69 -6.45 18.01
N LYS A 331 -28.64 -5.72 17.42
CA LYS A 331 -29.88 -6.24 16.86
C LYS A 331 -29.75 -6.67 15.40
N LEU A 332 -28.58 -6.53 14.81
CA LEU A 332 -28.34 -6.87 13.42
C LEU A 332 -28.52 -8.39 13.19
N THR A 333 -29.41 -8.75 12.26
CA THR A 333 -29.68 -10.14 11.90
C THR A 333 -29.05 -10.57 10.59
N THR A 334 -28.71 -9.61 9.74
CA THR A 334 -28.16 -9.88 8.41
C THR A 334 -27.05 -8.90 8.08
N ILE A 335 -25.89 -9.41 7.69
CA ILE A 335 -24.85 -8.61 7.02
C ILE A 335 -25.13 -8.68 5.53
N LYS A 336 -25.69 -7.60 4.99
CA LYS A 336 -26.19 -7.56 3.63
C LYS A 336 -25.10 -7.62 2.58
N GLY A 337 -25.44 -8.14 1.44
CA GLY A 337 -24.63 -8.17 0.24
C GLY A 337 -25.47 -8.55 -0.95
N GLY A 338 -24.83 -8.75 -2.08
CA GLY A 338 -25.53 -9.17 -3.27
C GLY A 338 -24.78 -8.82 -4.54
N TYR A 339 -25.43 -9.10 -5.65
CA TYR A 339 -24.94 -8.81 -7.00
C TYR A 339 -26.12 -8.55 -7.92
N THR A 340 -25.92 -7.81 -8.99
CA THR A 340 -26.90 -7.72 -10.09
C THR A 340 -26.39 -8.42 -11.31
N SER A 341 -27.25 -9.19 -11.94
CA SER A 341 -26.98 -9.95 -13.17
C SER A 341 -26.74 -9.07 -14.41
N TYR A 342 -26.91 -7.76 -14.31
CA TYR A 342 -26.76 -6.83 -15.44
C TYR A 342 -25.56 -5.88 -15.33
N ASN A 343 -24.96 -5.75 -14.16
CA ASN A 343 -23.77 -4.93 -13.92
C ASN A 343 -22.76 -5.74 -13.10
N ILE A 344 -21.50 -5.69 -13.48
CA ILE A 344 -20.34 -6.38 -12.86
C ILE A 344 -20.13 -5.97 -11.38
N ASN A 345 -21.07 -5.28 -10.76
CA ASN A 345 -20.94 -4.70 -9.44
C ASN A 345 -21.46 -5.64 -8.35
N CYS A 346 -20.58 -6.00 -7.42
CA CYS A 346 -21.01 -6.59 -6.16
C CYS A 346 -21.42 -5.48 -5.17
N TYR A 347 -22.41 -5.75 -4.33
CA TYR A 347 -22.98 -4.80 -3.39
C TYR A 347 -22.81 -5.26 -1.94
N GLY A 348 -21.61 -5.75 -1.59
CA GLY A 348 -21.32 -6.15 -0.22
C GLY A 348 -21.21 -4.95 0.71
N VAL A 349 -21.79 -5.04 1.89
CA VAL A 349 -21.77 -3.94 2.89
C VAL A 349 -20.35 -3.48 3.18
N PHE A 350 -19.39 -4.42 3.33
CA PHE A 350 -17.99 -4.16 3.63
C PHE A 350 -17.05 -4.65 2.51
N ALA A 351 -17.57 -4.78 1.28
CA ALA A 351 -16.73 -5.21 0.17
C ALA A 351 -15.60 -4.22 -0.07
N ASN A 352 -14.40 -4.74 -0.36
CA ASN A 352 -13.17 -3.97 -0.63
C ASN A 352 -12.72 -3.06 0.54
N CYS A 353 -13.10 -3.35 1.78
CA CYS A 353 -12.50 -2.74 2.96
C CYS A 353 -11.10 -3.34 3.15
N VAL A 354 -10.17 -2.97 2.26
CA VAL A 354 -8.85 -3.64 2.16
C VAL A 354 -7.97 -3.48 3.39
N ALA A 355 -8.16 -2.44 4.19
CA ALA A 355 -7.41 -2.22 5.43
C ALA A 355 -7.98 -2.98 6.63
N LEU A 356 -9.18 -3.58 6.52
CA LEU A 356 -9.82 -4.29 7.64
C LEU A 356 -9.01 -5.53 8.01
N THR A 357 -8.58 -5.61 9.28
CA THR A 357 -7.71 -6.70 9.76
C THR A 357 -8.44 -7.78 10.52
N SER A 358 -9.51 -7.42 11.19
CA SER A 358 -10.33 -8.35 11.97
C SER A 358 -11.78 -7.86 12.09
N VAL A 359 -12.70 -8.80 12.27
CA VAL A 359 -14.10 -8.50 12.57
C VAL A 359 -14.68 -9.56 13.50
N GLU A 360 -15.47 -9.11 14.49
CA GLU A 360 -16.33 -9.97 15.29
C GLU A 360 -17.77 -9.83 14.78
N ILE A 361 -18.34 -10.91 14.27
CA ILE A 361 -19.72 -10.96 13.79
C ILE A 361 -20.66 -11.07 15.00
N PRO A 362 -21.65 -10.17 15.17
CA PRO A 362 -22.58 -10.21 16.29
C PRO A 362 -23.34 -11.53 16.40
N ALA A 363 -23.59 -11.97 17.63
CA ALA A 363 -24.25 -13.26 17.89
C ALA A 363 -25.65 -13.38 17.26
N ASN A 364 -26.38 -12.27 17.10
CA ASN A 364 -27.72 -12.25 16.50
C ASN A 364 -27.73 -12.36 14.97
N VAL A 365 -26.58 -12.26 14.32
CA VAL A 365 -26.51 -12.39 12.86
C VAL A 365 -26.87 -13.82 12.46
N GLU A 366 -27.89 -13.97 11.65
CA GLU A 366 -28.36 -15.23 11.12
C GLU A 366 -27.81 -15.53 9.72
N THR A 367 -27.51 -14.48 8.97
CA THR A 367 -27.04 -14.60 7.58
C THR A 367 -25.92 -13.60 7.26
N ILE A 368 -24.84 -14.09 6.69
CA ILE A 368 -23.83 -13.26 5.99
C ILE A 368 -24.09 -13.45 4.50
N GLU A 369 -24.51 -12.39 3.82
CA GLU A 369 -24.88 -12.47 2.41
C GLU A 369 -23.70 -12.48 1.47
N ALA A 370 -23.95 -12.82 0.20
CA ALA A 370 -22.94 -12.88 -0.84
C ALA A 370 -22.19 -11.53 -0.98
N ALA A 371 -20.87 -11.60 -1.17
CA ALA A 371 -19.97 -10.45 -1.27
C ALA A 371 -19.85 -9.55 -0.02
N ALA A 372 -20.46 -9.90 1.11
CA ALA A 372 -20.49 -9.03 2.31
C ALA A 372 -19.10 -8.48 2.70
N PHE A 373 -18.04 -9.30 2.65
CA PHE A 373 -16.63 -8.95 2.92
C PHE A 373 -15.71 -9.26 1.73
N LYS A 374 -16.26 -9.33 0.52
CA LYS A 374 -15.45 -9.63 -0.67
C LYS A 374 -14.31 -8.63 -0.82
N GLY A 375 -13.08 -9.14 -1.08
CA GLY A 375 -11.94 -8.28 -1.33
C GLY A 375 -11.35 -7.59 -0.09
N CYS A 376 -11.72 -8.01 1.13
CA CYS A 376 -11.07 -7.58 2.36
C CYS A 376 -9.70 -8.28 2.48
N THR A 377 -8.74 -7.86 1.65
CA THR A 377 -7.47 -8.57 1.42
C THR A 377 -6.55 -8.66 2.63
N ASN A 378 -6.70 -7.77 3.62
CA ASN A 378 -5.93 -7.79 4.87
C ASN A 378 -6.70 -8.41 6.05
N LEU A 379 -7.90 -8.95 5.82
CA LEU A 379 -8.70 -9.58 6.87
C LEU A 379 -8.05 -10.90 7.31
N THR A 380 -7.41 -10.87 8.47
CA THR A 380 -6.67 -12.03 9.01
C THR A 380 -7.50 -12.91 9.94
N SER A 381 -8.54 -12.35 10.55
CA SER A 381 -9.36 -13.01 11.57
C SER A 381 -10.84 -12.62 11.46
N VAL A 382 -11.68 -13.62 11.45
CA VAL A 382 -13.15 -13.49 11.60
C VAL A 382 -13.55 -14.31 12.82
N THR A 383 -14.19 -13.67 13.77
CA THR A 383 -14.72 -14.32 14.97
C THR A 383 -16.22 -14.12 15.08
N PHE A 384 -16.89 -14.91 15.89
CA PHE A 384 -18.32 -14.89 16.07
C PHE A 384 -18.67 -14.68 17.55
N GLY A 385 -19.67 -13.85 17.80
CA GLY A 385 -20.18 -13.64 19.15
C GLY A 385 -20.61 -14.97 19.80
N ARG A 386 -20.43 -15.05 21.12
CA ARG A 386 -20.79 -16.25 21.88
C ARG A 386 -22.25 -16.67 21.63
N ASN A 387 -22.49 -17.97 21.43
CA ASN A 387 -23.81 -18.52 21.08
C ASN A 387 -24.36 -17.91 19.76
N SER A 388 -23.53 -17.84 18.75
CA SER A 388 -23.92 -17.31 17.43
C SER A 388 -25.17 -17.99 16.89
N ASN A 389 -26.08 -17.18 16.29
CA ASN A 389 -27.27 -17.62 15.60
C ASN A 389 -27.05 -17.81 14.09
N LEU A 390 -25.81 -17.71 13.62
CA LEU A 390 -25.48 -17.76 12.18
C LEU A 390 -25.90 -19.09 11.58
N LYS A 391 -26.76 -19.05 10.55
CA LYS A 391 -27.28 -20.22 9.84
C LYS A 391 -26.62 -20.39 8.49
N ILE A 392 -26.35 -19.27 7.78
CA ILE A 392 -25.92 -19.33 6.38
C ILE A 392 -24.75 -18.34 6.15
N ILE A 393 -23.69 -18.87 5.55
CA ILE A 393 -22.62 -18.07 4.94
C ILE A 393 -22.85 -18.16 3.43
N LYS A 394 -23.45 -17.11 2.86
CA LYS A 394 -23.89 -17.12 1.46
C LYS A 394 -22.77 -16.91 0.47
N GLY A 395 -22.99 -17.45 -0.70
CA GLY A 395 -22.24 -17.18 -1.90
C GLY A 395 -23.15 -17.06 -3.13
N GLY A 396 -22.52 -16.88 -4.25
CA GLY A 396 -23.22 -16.76 -5.52
C GLY A 396 -22.23 -16.62 -6.68
N TYR A 397 -22.77 -16.75 -7.87
CA TYR A 397 -22.03 -16.53 -9.12
C TYR A 397 -23.00 -15.93 -10.13
N ASP A 398 -22.47 -15.13 -11.06
CA ASP A 398 -23.27 -14.58 -12.15
C ASP A 398 -23.39 -15.61 -13.30
N THR A 399 -24.62 -15.89 -13.70
CA THR A 399 -24.91 -16.80 -14.81
C THR A 399 -24.71 -16.17 -16.20
N HIS A 400 -24.61 -14.85 -16.29
CA HIS A 400 -24.45 -14.10 -17.55
C HIS A 400 -22.97 -13.70 -17.78
N TYR A 401 -22.25 -13.40 -16.70
CA TYR A 401 -20.82 -13.06 -16.72
C TYR A 401 -20.06 -14.11 -15.92
N GLU A 402 -19.82 -15.23 -16.52
CA GLU A 402 -19.36 -16.51 -15.97
C GLU A 402 -18.06 -16.47 -15.13
N HIS A 403 -17.43 -15.29 -15.00
CA HIS A 403 -16.16 -15.10 -14.31
C HIS A 403 -16.26 -14.39 -12.96
N ILE A 404 -17.46 -14.00 -12.51
CA ILE A 404 -17.60 -13.17 -11.33
C ILE A 404 -18.25 -13.95 -10.19
N ASN A 405 -17.47 -14.16 -9.14
CA ASN A 405 -17.84 -14.86 -7.92
C ASN A 405 -18.15 -13.87 -6.80
N TYR A 406 -19.17 -14.19 -6.03
CA TYR A 406 -19.70 -13.32 -4.99
C TYR A 406 -19.88 -14.04 -3.65
N GLY A 407 -18.87 -14.78 -3.18
CA GLY A 407 -18.94 -15.38 -1.85
C GLY A 407 -18.75 -14.33 -0.74
N ALA A 408 -19.31 -14.60 0.42
CA ALA A 408 -19.27 -13.70 1.55
C ALA A 408 -17.84 -13.21 1.89
N PHE A 409 -16.84 -14.11 1.79
CA PHE A 409 -15.42 -13.85 2.06
C PHE A 409 -14.54 -14.12 0.82
N THR A 410 -15.11 -14.03 -0.39
CA THR A 410 -14.31 -14.17 -1.62
C THR A 410 -13.13 -13.19 -1.59
N ASP A 411 -11.94 -13.67 -1.95
CA ASP A 411 -10.69 -12.89 -2.02
C ASP A 411 -10.24 -12.25 -0.68
N CYS A 412 -10.64 -12.82 0.46
CA CYS A 412 -10.05 -12.49 1.77
C CYS A 412 -8.69 -13.19 1.87
N THR A 413 -7.72 -12.72 1.10
CA THR A 413 -6.45 -13.44 0.86
C THR A 413 -5.56 -13.58 2.09
N ALA A 414 -5.71 -12.73 3.10
CA ALA A 414 -4.93 -12.81 4.35
C ALA A 414 -5.60 -13.66 5.45
N LEU A 415 -6.83 -14.17 5.24
CA LEU A 415 -7.54 -14.96 6.25
C LEU A 415 -6.80 -16.27 6.52
N LYS A 416 -6.36 -16.46 7.78
CA LYS A 416 -5.49 -17.59 8.17
C LYS A 416 -6.27 -18.77 8.72
N SER A 417 -7.31 -18.49 9.46
CA SER A 417 -8.14 -19.51 10.11
C SER A 417 -9.55 -18.99 10.31
N ILE A 418 -10.48 -19.92 10.36
CA ILE A 418 -11.86 -19.63 10.74
C ILE A 418 -12.43 -20.82 11.52
N GLU A 419 -13.12 -20.53 12.63
CA GLU A 419 -13.94 -21.51 13.36
C GLU A 419 -15.41 -21.24 13.03
N ILE A 420 -16.07 -22.21 12.40
CA ILE A 420 -17.46 -22.09 11.97
C ILE A 420 -18.38 -22.40 13.17
N PRO A 421 -19.30 -21.49 13.54
CA PRO A 421 -20.24 -21.71 14.64
C PRO A 421 -21.09 -22.96 14.46
N ALA A 422 -21.42 -23.61 15.58
CA ALA A 422 -22.26 -24.82 15.57
C ALA A 422 -23.65 -24.61 14.96
N SER A 423 -24.16 -23.38 14.97
CA SER A 423 -25.45 -23.01 14.40
C SER A 423 -25.50 -22.99 12.88
N VAL A 424 -24.34 -22.92 12.19
CA VAL A 424 -24.29 -22.85 10.72
C VAL A 424 -24.80 -24.12 10.08
N GLU A 425 -25.77 -23.95 9.20
CA GLU A 425 -26.38 -25.05 8.44
C GLU A 425 -25.85 -25.16 7.01
N THR A 426 -25.43 -24.03 6.41
CA THR A 426 -24.97 -23.98 5.03
C THR A 426 -23.78 -23.06 4.87
N ILE A 427 -22.72 -23.55 4.22
CA ILE A 427 -21.65 -22.77 3.62
C ILE A 427 -21.86 -22.88 2.12
N ASP A 428 -22.25 -21.77 1.50
CA ASP A 428 -22.68 -21.76 0.10
C ASP A 428 -21.51 -21.69 -0.90
N VAL A 429 -21.82 -21.77 -2.17
CA VAL A 429 -20.85 -21.69 -3.29
C VAL A 429 -19.99 -20.41 -3.17
N SER A 430 -18.70 -20.51 -3.48
CA SER A 430 -17.74 -19.38 -3.43
C SER A 430 -17.56 -18.71 -2.06
N ALA A 431 -18.16 -19.17 -0.98
CA ALA A 431 -18.17 -18.49 0.31
C ALA A 431 -16.77 -18.02 0.77
N PHE A 432 -15.72 -18.85 0.55
CA PHE A 432 -14.32 -18.59 0.87
C PHE A 432 -13.40 -18.72 -0.35
N LEU A 433 -13.94 -18.52 -1.54
CA LEU A 433 -13.17 -18.63 -2.78
C LEU A 433 -11.98 -17.65 -2.76
N GLY A 434 -10.78 -18.14 -3.09
CA GLY A 434 -9.58 -17.30 -3.15
C GLY A 434 -9.01 -16.89 -1.79
N CYS A 435 -9.48 -17.46 -0.67
CA CYS A 435 -8.86 -17.29 0.64
C CYS A 435 -7.50 -18.02 0.69
N SER A 436 -6.51 -17.49 -0.04
CA SER A 436 -5.27 -18.19 -0.36
C SER A 436 -4.38 -18.48 0.84
N GLN A 437 -4.52 -17.74 1.96
CA GLN A 437 -3.79 -17.97 3.21
C GLN A 437 -4.62 -18.77 4.24
N LEU A 438 -5.82 -19.25 3.88
CA LEU A 438 -6.66 -20.01 4.80
C LEU A 438 -6.06 -21.40 5.04
N LYS A 439 -5.42 -21.55 6.19
CA LYS A 439 -4.70 -22.76 6.58
C LYS A 439 -5.57 -23.76 7.36
N THR A 440 -6.51 -23.23 8.15
CA THR A 440 -7.33 -24.03 9.06
C THR A 440 -8.79 -23.59 8.99
N VAL A 441 -9.65 -24.55 8.79
CA VAL A 441 -11.11 -24.45 8.96
C VAL A 441 -11.50 -25.46 10.03
N SER A 442 -12.09 -24.97 11.11
CA SER A 442 -12.61 -25.81 12.19
C SER A 442 -14.11 -25.55 12.41
N PHE A 443 -14.77 -26.47 13.06
CA PHE A 443 -16.19 -26.40 13.36
C PHE A 443 -16.39 -26.53 14.88
N GLU A 444 -17.25 -25.70 15.45
CA GLU A 444 -17.64 -25.85 16.86
C GLU A 444 -18.29 -27.23 17.08
N SER A 445 -18.17 -27.73 18.30
CA SER A 445 -18.79 -28.99 18.73
C SER A 445 -20.31 -28.97 18.50
N ASN A 446 -20.89 -30.11 18.12
CA ASN A 446 -22.30 -30.27 17.77
C ASN A 446 -22.73 -29.39 16.56
N SER A 447 -21.86 -29.27 15.57
CA SER A 447 -22.16 -28.59 14.33
C SER A 447 -23.48 -29.07 13.72
N LYS A 448 -24.27 -28.11 13.20
CA LYS A 448 -25.51 -28.35 12.45
C LYS A 448 -25.29 -28.25 10.94
N LEU A 449 -24.06 -28.17 10.49
CA LEU A 449 -23.74 -27.99 9.08
C LEU A 449 -24.25 -29.16 8.23
N LYS A 450 -25.10 -28.88 7.28
CA LYS A 450 -25.71 -29.85 6.36
C LYS A 450 -25.07 -29.85 5.00
N GLU A 451 -24.69 -28.67 4.51
CA GLU A 451 -24.21 -28.49 3.14
C GLU A 451 -22.95 -27.65 3.06
N ILE A 452 -21.95 -28.15 2.33
CA ILE A 452 -20.80 -27.41 1.82
C ILE A 452 -21.03 -27.25 0.31
N GLY A 453 -21.33 -26.02 -0.10
CA GLY A 453 -21.80 -25.68 -1.44
C GLY A 453 -20.76 -25.95 -2.53
N GLY A 454 -21.25 -26.28 -3.67
CA GLY A 454 -20.45 -26.60 -4.85
C GLY A 454 -20.96 -25.93 -6.12
N ALA A 455 -20.12 -26.02 -7.15
CA ALA A 455 -20.26 -25.29 -8.40
C ALA A 455 -21.55 -25.57 -9.15
N SER A 456 -21.95 -24.57 -9.89
CA SER A 456 -22.81 -24.73 -11.05
C SER A 456 -22.00 -24.88 -12.34
N MET A 457 -22.69 -25.12 -13.41
CA MET A 457 -22.38 -25.73 -14.70
C MET A 457 -21.08 -25.37 -15.45
N GLN A 458 -20.37 -24.26 -15.20
CA GLN A 458 -19.28 -23.83 -16.11
C GLN A 458 -17.92 -23.54 -15.47
N TYR A 459 -17.85 -23.19 -14.17
CA TYR A 459 -16.62 -22.82 -13.49
C TYR A 459 -16.50 -23.44 -12.09
N PRO A 460 -15.26 -23.64 -11.57
CA PRO A 460 -15.07 -24.21 -10.24
C PRO A 460 -15.35 -23.16 -9.15
N HIS A 461 -16.59 -23.04 -8.75
CA HIS A 461 -17.03 -22.06 -7.76
C HIS A 461 -17.45 -22.69 -6.43
N GLY A 462 -16.71 -23.68 -5.94
CA GLY A 462 -17.01 -24.32 -4.66
C GLY A 462 -16.70 -23.44 -3.46
N ALA A 463 -17.22 -23.83 -2.30
CA ALA A 463 -17.14 -23.06 -1.07
C ALA A 463 -15.72 -22.66 -0.67
N PHE A 464 -14.72 -23.54 -0.86
CA PHE A 464 -13.30 -23.35 -0.53
C PHE A 464 -12.39 -23.43 -1.77
N THR A 465 -12.91 -23.10 -2.94
CA THR A 465 -12.10 -23.09 -4.17
C THR A 465 -10.88 -22.19 -3.98
N ASP A 466 -9.70 -22.68 -4.40
CA ASP A 466 -8.42 -21.98 -4.35
C ASP A 466 -7.97 -21.52 -2.94
N CYS A 467 -8.42 -22.23 -1.89
CA CYS A 467 -7.82 -22.14 -0.56
C CYS A 467 -6.50 -22.91 -0.55
N ILE A 468 -5.49 -22.38 -1.24
CA ILE A 468 -4.25 -23.11 -1.59
C ILE A 468 -3.39 -23.52 -0.41
N THR A 469 -3.55 -22.87 0.76
CA THR A 469 -2.80 -23.20 1.99
C THR A 469 -3.55 -24.14 2.94
N LEU A 470 -4.83 -24.46 2.67
CA LEU A 470 -5.62 -25.37 3.49
C LEU A 470 -4.94 -26.76 3.50
N SER A 471 -4.52 -27.20 4.69
CA SER A 471 -3.71 -28.41 4.80
C SER A 471 -4.49 -29.65 5.26
N ALA A 472 -5.52 -29.46 6.04
CA ALA A 472 -6.41 -30.52 6.52
C ALA A 472 -7.80 -29.95 6.82
N ILE A 473 -8.81 -30.80 6.74
CA ILE A 473 -10.17 -30.48 7.19
C ILE A 473 -10.85 -31.74 7.70
N GLU A 474 -11.55 -31.63 8.82
CA GLU A 474 -12.44 -32.67 9.37
C GLU A 474 -13.89 -32.25 9.13
N ILE A 475 -14.62 -33.06 8.38
CA ILE A 475 -16.02 -32.79 8.01
C ILE A 475 -16.94 -33.30 9.13
N PRO A 476 -17.81 -32.43 9.70
CA PRO A 476 -18.72 -32.81 10.79
C PRO A 476 -19.69 -33.93 10.41
N THR A 477 -20.12 -34.71 11.42
CA THR A 477 -21.07 -35.82 11.21
C THR A 477 -22.38 -35.37 10.57
N SER A 478 -22.83 -34.14 10.85
CA SER A 478 -24.10 -33.56 10.37
C SER A 478 -24.12 -33.26 8.88
N VAL A 479 -22.96 -33.19 8.21
CA VAL A 479 -22.87 -32.85 6.78
C VAL A 479 -23.47 -33.96 5.95
N THR A 480 -24.50 -33.62 5.16
CA THR A 480 -25.18 -34.55 4.27
C THR A 480 -24.78 -34.37 2.82
N LYS A 481 -24.27 -33.17 2.46
CA LYS A 481 -23.91 -32.83 1.07
C LYS A 481 -22.63 -32.06 0.96
N ILE A 482 -21.74 -32.48 0.06
CA ILE A 482 -20.58 -31.73 -0.43
C ILE A 482 -20.73 -31.62 -1.95
N GLY A 483 -20.85 -30.37 -2.42
CA GLY A 483 -21.06 -30.07 -3.83
C GLY A 483 -19.81 -30.20 -4.69
N ALA A 484 -19.98 -30.11 -6.00
CA ALA A 484 -18.89 -30.12 -6.95
C ALA A 484 -17.95 -28.89 -6.72
N ALA A 485 -16.67 -29.08 -6.98
CA ALA A 485 -15.63 -28.08 -6.76
C ALA A 485 -15.49 -27.53 -5.32
N ALA A 486 -16.17 -28.08 -4.32
CA ALA A 486 -16.16 -27.57 -2.95
C ALA A 486 -14.76 -27.24 -2.43
N PHE A 487 -13.73 -28.05 -2.78
CA PHE A 487 -12.31 -27.89 -2.43
C PHE A 487 -11.40 -27.84 -3.67
N TYR A 488 -11.93 -27.40 -4.81
CA TYR A 488 -11.14 -27.31 -6.04
C TYR A 488 -9.91 -26.41 -5.85
N GLY A 489 -8.74 -26.89 -6.27
CA GLY A 489 -7.52 -26.08 -6.19
C GLY A 489 -6.92 -25.93 -4.79
N CYS A 490 -7.42 -26.63 -3.77
CA CYS A 490 -6.80 -26.69 -2.44
C CYS A 490 -5.49 -27.49 -2.52
N SER A 491 -4.47 -26.91 -3.15
CA SER A 491 -3.26 -27.63 -3.58
C SER A 491 -2.41 -28.19 -2.43
N ASN A 492 -2.51 -27.62 -1.23
CA ASN A 492 -1.82 -28.11 -0.02
C ASN A 492 -2.66 -29.06 0.84
N LEU A 493 -3.89 -29.39 0.43
CA LEU A 493 -4.78 -30.24 1.20
C LEU A 493 -4.24 -31.69 1.20
N GLN A 494 -3.68 -32.10 2.32
CA GLN A 494 -3.06 -33.42 2.51
C GLN A 494 -4.02 -34.44 3.08
N GLN A 495 -4.98 -33.99 3.89
CA GLN A 495 -5.88 -34.87 4.63
C GLN A 495 -7.30 -34.30 4.65
N ILE A 496 -8.25 -35.17 4.34
CA ILE A 496 -9.68 -34.96 4.56
C ILE A 496 -10.18 -36.11 5.40
N THR A 497 -10.80 -35.78 6.54
CA THR A 497 -11.42 -36.77 7.42
C THR A 497 -12.90 -36.47 7.60
N PHE A 498 -13.65 -37.48 7.97
CA PHE A 498 -15.07 -37.39 8.24
C PHE A 498 -15.33 -37.88 9.65
N GLU A 499 -15.94 -37.03 10.49
CA GLU A 499 -16.40 -37.48 11.83
C GLU A 499 -17.34 -38.67 11.70
N LYS A 500 -17.27 -39.61 12.66
CA LYS A 500 -18.05 -40.84 12.62
C LYS A 500 -19.14 -40.87 13.70
N PRO A 501 -20.34 -41.40 13.34
CA PRO A 501 -20.75 -41.88 12.03
C PRO A 501 -21.09 -40.72 11.05
N SER A 502 -20.59 -40.75 9.85
CA SER A 502 -20.89 -39.71 8.83
C SER A 502 -22.31 -39.87 8.27
N MET A 503 -23.00 -38.73 8.14
CA MET A 503 -24.32 -38.65 7.48
C MET A 503 -24.25 -38.29 5.99
N LEU A 504 -23.03 -38.16 5.45
CA LEU A 504 -22.79 -37.72 4.08
C LEU A 504 -23.42 -38.71 3.08
N ASN A 505 -24.39 -38.26 2.32
CA ASN A 505 -25.08 -39.07 1.32
C ASN A 505 -24.96 -38.55 -0.11
N SER A 506 -24.54 -37.28 -0.25
CA SER A 506 -24.31 -36.65 -1.55
C SER A 506 -22.92 -36.08 -1.61
N LEU A 507 -22.10 -36.56 -2.51
CA LEU A 507 -20.73 -36.12 -2.74
C LEU A 507 -20.54 -35.84 -4.23
N ASN A 508 -20.17 -34.60 -4.55
CA ASN A 508 -19.96 -34.13 -5.91
C ASN A 508 -21.24 -33.97 -6.77
N GLU A 509 -22.42 -33.82 -6.14
CA GLU A 509 -23.63 -33.48 -6.89
C GLU A 509 -23.60 -32.01 -7.35
N GLY A 510 -24.11 -31.77 -8.58
CA GLY A 510 -24.21 -30.42 -9.17
C GLY A 510 -23.11 -30.05 -10.15
N GLY A 511 -22.11 -30.92 -10.35
CA GLY A 511 -21.16 -30.80 -11.44
C GLY A 511 -21.85 -31.12 -12.78
N ALA A 512 -22.64 -30.15 -13.27
CA ALA A 512 -23.34 -30.36 -14.51
C ALA A 512 -22.40 -30.17 -15.70
N ASN A 513 -22.62 -31.04 -16.64
CA ASN A 513 -22.19 -31.09 -18.01
C ASN A 513 -22.11 -29.72 -18.68
N SER A 514 -20.98 -29.07 -18.64
CA SER A 514 -20.68 -28.04 -19.61
C SER A 514 -20.43 -28.73 -20.96
N PHE A 515 -21.46 -28.78 -21.77
CA PHE A 515 -21.39 -29.32 -23.13
C PHE A 515 -20.38 -28.61 -24.03
N ALA A 516 -19.87 -27.43 -23.63
CA ALA A 516 -19.09 -26.57 -24.52
C ALA A 516 -17.59 -26.66 -24.35
N MET A 517 -17.04 -27.07 -23.16
CA MET A 517 -15.60 -26.90 -22.87
C MET A 517 -14.90 -28.15 -22.28
N GLY A 518 -15.55 -29.26 -22.06
CA GLY A 518 -14.89 -30.50 -21.60
C GLY A 518 -14.32 -30.48 -20.19
N HIS A 519 -14.66 -29.49 -19.36
CA HIS A 519 -14.17 -29.36 -18.00
C HIS A 519 -15.22 -29.82 -16.99
N SER A 520 -14.87 -30.79 -16.18
CA SER A 520 -15.68 -31.23 -15.04
C SER A 520 -14.93 -30.89 -13.74
N TYR A 521 -15.62 -30.32 -12.82
CA TYR A 521 -15.04 -29.83 -11.59
C TYR A 521 -15.42 -30.73 -10.42
N GLY A 522 -14.53 -31.66 -10.05
CA GLY A 522 -14.75 -32.56 -8.93
C GLY A 522 -14.62 -31.85 -7.58
N ALA A 523 -15.30 -32.40 -6.57
CA ALA A 523 -15.29 -31.82 -5.20
C ALA A 523 -13.87 -31.59 -4.67
N PHE A 524 -12.92 -32.47 -5.01
CA PHE A 524 -11.53 -32.43 -4.59
C PHE A 524 -10.54 -32.28 -5.77
N ALA A 525 -11.03 -31.83 -6.92
CA ALA A 525 -10.18 -31.73 -8.10
C ALA A 525 -9.04 -30.72 -7.84
N LYS A 526 -7.85 -31.03 -8.35
CA LYS A 526 -6.60 -30.28 -8.14
C LYS A 526 -6.12 -30.16 -6.68
N CYS A 527 -6.58 -31.04 -5.78
CA CYS A 527 -5.96 -31.20 -4.45
C CYS A 527 -4.65 -31.98 -4.62
N THR A 528 -3.62 -31.33 -5.14
CA THR A 528 -2.39 -31.99 -5.58
C THR A 528 -1.58 -32.61 -4.44
N SER A 529 -1.77 -32.19 -3.19
CA SER A 529 -1.10 -32.77 -2.02
C SER A 529 -1.88 -33.89 -1.32
N LEU A 530 -3.11 -34.19 -1.76
CA LEU A 530 -3.92 -35.25 -1.14
C LEU A 530 -3.28 -36.62 -1.36
N ILE A 531 -3.01 -37.35 -0.26
CA ILE A 531 -2.28 -38.63 -0.30
C ILE A 531 -3.24 -39.81 -0.22
N THR A 532 -4.20 -39.73 0.69
CA THR A 532 -5.17 -40.81 0.92
C THR A 532 -6.54 -40.23 1.24
N ILE A 533 -7.57 -40.98 0.93
CA ILE A 533 -8.95 -40.67 1.34
C ILE A 533 -9.73 -41.93 1.69
N GLU A 534 -10.47 -41.92 2.81
CA GLU A 534 -11.47 -42.93 3.16
C GLU A 534 -12.86 -42.34 2.89
N ILE A 535 -13.60 -42.95 1.99
CA ILE A 535 -14.97 -42.53 1.63
C ILE A 535 -15.94 -43.06 2.70
N PRO A 536 -16.84 -42.21 3.25
CA PRO A 536 -17.81 -42.61 4.27
C PRO A 536 -18.76 -43.74 3.82
N ALA A 537 -19.14 -44.56 4.81
CA ALA A 537 -20.02 -45.70 4.57
C ALA A 537 -21.42 -45.31 4.08
N SER A 538 -21.89 -44.11 4.35
CA SER A 538 -23.20 -43.59 3.97
C SER A 538 -23.39 -43.31 2.48
N ILE A 539 -22.28 -43.16 1.72
CA ILE A 539 -22.31 -42.83 0.29
C ILE A 539 -22.82 -44.01 -0.51
N GLU A 540 -23.89 -43.81 -1.30
CA GLU A 540 -24.42 -44.82 -2.23
C GLU A 540 -23.97 -44.67 -3.67
N ARG A 541 -23.57 -43.44 -4.05
CA ARG A 541 -23.12 -43.11 -5.42
C ARG A 541 -21.96 -42.17 -5.43
N LEU A 542 -20.97 -42.43 -6.28
CA LEU A 542 -19.88 -41.51 -6.59
C LEU A 542 -20.06 -40.97 -8.00
N HIS A 543 -19.89 -39.65 -8.16
CA HIS A 543 -20.02 -38.94 -9.43
C HIS A 543 -18.64 -38.55 -9.99
N ASN A 544 -18.55 -38.41 -11.30
CA ASN A 544 -17.34 -37.95 -12.00
C ASN A 544 -17.17 -36.43 -11.93
N PRO A 545 -15.96 -35.94 -12.08
CA PRO A 545 -14.60 -36.46 -11.85
C PRO A 545 -14.03 -35.98 -10.51
N MET A 546 -14.38 -36.64 -9.45
CA MET A 546 -14.19 -36.20 -8.06
C MET A 546 -12.75 -35.77 -7.70
N PHE A 547 -11.73 -36.51 -8.22
CA PHE A 547 -10.32 -36.36 -7.85
C PHE A 547 -9.42 -35.93 -9.01
N SER A 548 -9.99 -35.40 -10.09
CA SER A 548 -9.18 -34.98 -11.24
C SER A 548 -8.01 -34.05 -10.84
N GLY A 549 -6.79 -34.44 -11.22
CA GLY A 549 -5.59 -33.69 -10.90
C GLY A 549 -5.05 -33.83 -9.47
N CYS A 550 -5.54 -34.80 -8.67
CA CYS A 550 -4.96 -35.18 -7.38
C CYS A 550 -3.70 -36.03 -7.62
N SER A 551 -2.63 -35.40 -8.10
CA SER A 551 -1.42 -36.07 -8.61
C SER A 551 -0.62 -36.85 -7.55
N ASN A 552 -0.85 -36.62 -6.26
CA ASN A 552 -0.20 -37.37 -5.17
C ASN A 552 -1.09 -38.41 -4.51
N LEU A 553 -2.32 -38.61 -4.97
CA LEU A 553 -3.23 -39.57 -4.37
C LEU A 553 -2.78 -41.02 -4.65
N THR A 554 -2.44 -41.73 -3.57
CA THR A 554 -1.88 -43.11 -3.66
C THR A 554 -2.89 -44.19 -3.31
N THR A 555 -3.85 -43.92 -2.44
CA THR A 555 -4.81 -44.88 -1.94
C THR A 555 -6.20 -44.28 -1.77
N ILE A 556 -7.20 -44.97 -2.27
CA ILE A 556 -8.61 -44.69 -2.05
C ILE A 556 -9.21 -45.90 -1.37
N SER A 557 -9.85 -45.71 -0.23
CA SER A 557 -10.51 -46.73 0.56
C SER A 557 -11.93 -46.34 0.94
N PHE A 558 -12.69 -47.26 1.46
CA PHE A 558 -14.08 -47.08 1.88
C PHE A 558 -14.27 -47.56 3.31
N GLU A 559 -15.03 -46.80 4.08
CA GLU A 559 -15.35 -47.13 5.46
C GLU A 559 -16.12 -48.48 5.53
N LYS A 560 -15.86 -49.29 6.57
CA LYS A 560 -16.52 -50.56 6.79
C LYS A 560 -18.05 -50.40 6.82
N GLY A 561 -18.73 -51.28 6.10
CA GLY A 561 -20.19 -51.24 5.96
C GLY A 561 -20.66 -50.26 4.86
N SER A 562 -19.80 -49.96 3.91
CA SER A 562 -20.09 -49.08 2.77
C SER A 562 -21.38 -49.49 2.05
N LYS A 563 -22.25 -48.50 1.81
CA LYS A 563 -23.50 -48.64 1.05
C LYS A 563 -23.31 -48.33 -0.43
N LEU A 564 -22.07 -48.18 -0.91
CA LEU A 564 -21.77 -47.81 -2.29
C LEU A 564 -22.33 -48.87 -3.25
N LYS A 565 -23.20 -48.41 -4.18
CA LYS A 565 -23.80 -49.20 -5.26
C LYS A 565 -23.27 -48.77 -6.62
N TYR A 566 -23.03 -47.50 -6.83
CA TYR A 566 -22.76 -46.97 -8.16
C TYR A 566 -21.50 -46.08 -8.16
N ILE A 567 -20.56 -46.38 -9.05
CA ILE A 567 -19.50 -45.45 -9.46
C ILE A 567 -19.88 -45.03 -10.90
N SER A 568 -20.48 -43.84 -11.01
CA SER A 568 -21.08 -43.37 -12.25
C SER A 568 -20.06 -42.72 -13.19
N SER A 569 -20.18 -42.95 -14.49
CA SER A 569 -19.67 -42.06 -15.51
C SER A 569 -20.85 -41.31 -16.13
N ASP A 570 -20.79 -40.01 -16.22
CA ASP A 570 -21.70 -39.28 -17.10
C ASP A 570 -21.34 -39.60 -18.54
N ILE A 571 -22.38 -39.86 -19.36
CA ILE A 571 -22.29 -40.42 -20.69
C ILE A 571 -21.52 -39.50 -21.68
N PHE A 572 -21.18 -38.29 -21.29
CA PHE A 572 -20.78 -37.22 -22.21
C PHE A 572 -19.32 -36.76 -22.14
N SER A 573 -18.51 -37.23 -21.19
CA SER A 573 -17.09 -36.84 -21.10
C SER A 573 -16.19 -38.03 -21.37
N ILE A 574 -15.41 -37.93 -22.45
CA ILE A 574 -14.41 -38.95 -22.82
C ILE A 574 -13.11 -38.92 -21.97
N TYR A 575 -12.99 -37.97 -20.99
CA TYR A 575 -11.77 -37.76 -20.21
C TYR A 575 -11.95 -37.79 -18.69
N SER A 576 -13.14 -38.09 -18.16
CA SER A 576 -13.41 -37.83 -16.74
C SER A 576 -14.14 -39.00 -16.03
N GLY A 577 -13.43 -40.06 -15.76
CA GLY A 577 -13.87 -41.09 -14.79
C GLY A 577 -13.68 -40.61 -13.34
N ALA A 578 -14.40 -41.24 -12.40
CA ALA A 578 -14.36 -40.85 -10.99
C ALA A 578 -12.94 -40.85 -10.41
N PHE A 579 -12.09 -41.75 -10.88
CA PHE A 579 -10.71 -41.96 -10.45
C PHE A 579 -9.75 -41.95 -11.64
N ALA A 580 -10.03 -41.18 -12.67
CA ALA A 580 -9.17 -41.08 -13.85
C ALA A 580 -8.00 -40.12 -13.61
N GLN A 581 -6.87 -40.40 -14.29
CA GLN A 581 -5.66 -39.53 -14.30
C GLN A 581 -5.06 -39.30 -12.92
N LEU A 582 -4.94 -40.37 -12.11
CA LEU A 582 -4.31 -40.37 -10.82
C LEU A 582 -2.92 -41.03 -10.93
N ASP A 583 -1.92 -40.25 -11.33
CA ASP A 583 -0.60 -40.77 -11.69
C ASP A 583 0.10 -41.56 -10.58
N LYS A 584 -0.18 -41.30 -9.31
CA LYS A 584 0.40 -42.02 -8.18
C LYS A 584 -0.53 -43.02 -7.51
N LEU A 585 -1.73 -43.20 -8.02
CA LEU A 585 -2.65 -44.19 -7.46
C LEU A 585 -2.09 -45.58 -7.64
N THR A 586 -1.80 -46.26 -6.52
CA THR A 586 -1.29 -47.63 -6.50
C THR A 586 -2.34 -48.63 -6.09
N THR A 587 -3.30 -48.22 -5.25
CA THR A 587 -4.30 -49.08 -4.68
C THR A 587 -5.68 -48.42 -4.68
N PHE A 588 -6.66 -49.16 -5.19
CA PHE A 588 -8.08 -48.88 -5.03
C PHE A 588 -8.70 -50.00 -4.21
N ASP A 589 -9.07 -49.67 -2.95
CA ASP A 589 -9.60 -50.66 -2.02
C ASP A 589 -11.10 -50.49 -1.74
N ALA A 590 -11.92 -51.18 -2.48
CA ALA A 590 -13.37 -51.30 -2.31
C ALA A 590 -13.78 -52.63 -1.67
N SER A 591 -12.92 -53.23 -0.83
CA SER A 591 -13.23 -54.45 -0.10
C SER A 591 -14.45 -54.31 0.83
N ALA A 592 -14.68 -53.08 1.36
CA ALA A 592 -15.86 -52.76 2.16
C ALA A 592 -17.14 -52.58 1.36
N CYS A 593 -17.07 -52.46 0.02
CA CYS A 593 -18.22 -52.16 -0.87
C CYS A 593 -18.90 -53.47 -1.36
N THR A 594 -19.52 -54.19 -0.44
CA THR A 594 -20.14 -55.47 -0.76
C THR A 594 -21.44 -55.38 -1.61
N GLN A 595 -22.02 -54.16 -1.71
CA GLN A 595 -23.24 -53.86 -2.44
C GLN A 595 -22.98 -53.19 -3.80
N LEU A 596 -21.73 -53.13 -4.29
CA LEU A 596 -21.39 -52.45 -5.53
C LEU A 596 -22.03 -53.15 -6.71
N GLU A 597 -22.88 -52.42 -7.44
CA GLU A 597 -23.68 -52.94 -8.55
C GLU A 597 -23.11 -52.57 -9.92
N SER A 598 -22.50 -51.37 -10.05
CA SER A 598 -21.92 -50.94 -11.32
C SER A 598 -20.74 -50.01 -11.20
N ILE A 599 -19.84 -50.08 -12.20
CA ILE A 599 -18.71 -49.19 -12.42
C ILE A 599 -18.82 -48.62 -13.83
N GLY A 600 -18.85 -47.30 -13.93
CA GLY A 600 -19.01 -46.59 -15.18
C GLY A 600 -17.78 -46.64 -16.08
N LYS A 601 -17.95 -46.18 -17.32
CA LYS A 601 -16.88 -46.07 -18.30
C LYS A 601 -15.77 -45.13 -17.79
N GLN A 602 -14.52 -45.39 -18.16
CA GLN A 602 -13.35 -44.59 -17.88
C GLN A 602 -13.05 -44.32 -16.38
N THR A 603 -13.69 -45.02 -15.48
CA THR A 603 -13.55 -44.85 -14.03
C THR A 603 -12.07 -44.82 -13.60
N PHE A 604 -11.23 -45.73 -14.19
CA PHE A 604 -9.80 -45.82 -13.88
C PHE A 604 -8.89 -45.44 -15.06
N ASN A 605 -9.41 -44.66 -16.01
CA ASN A 605 -8.65 -44.27 -17.20
C ASN A 605 -7.34 -43.53 -16.82
N ARG A 606 -6.23 -43.90 -17.48
CA ARG A 606 -4.92 -43.29 -17.31
C ARG A 606 -4.38 -43.35 -15.87
N ASN A 607 -4.37 -44.55 -15.29
CA ASN A 607 -3.74 -44.83 -13.99
C ASN A 607 -2.56 -45.80 -14.20
N PRO A 608 -1.40 -45.31 -14.68
CA PRO A 608 -0.28 -46.19 -15.09
C PRO A 608 0.38 -46.90 -13.91
N ASN A 609 0.20 -46.42 -12.69
CA ASN A 609 0.82 -46.98 -11.48
C ASN A 609 -0.18 -47.77 -10.62
N LEU A 610 -1.44 -47.96 -11.05
CA LEU A 610 -2.42 -48.72 -10.31
C LEU A 610 -2.09 -50.22 -10.37
N THR A 611 -1.60 -50.76 -9.25
CA THR A 611 -1.15 -52.14 -9.15
C THR A 611 -2.18 -53.10 -8.53
N SER A 612 -3.14 -52.55 -7.78
CA SER A 612 -4.14 -53.36 -7.06
C SER A 612 -5.52 -52.70 -7.07
N ILE A 613 -6.52 -53.46 -7.54
CA ILE A 613 -7.93 -53.16 -7.35
C ILE A 613 -8.52 -54.27 -6.49
N ILE A 614 -9.17 -53.88 -5.38
CA ILE A 614 -9.79 -54.83 -4.45
C ILE A 614 -11.29 -54.56 -4.44
N ILE A 615 -12.11 -55.58 -4.73
CA ILE A 615 -13.57 -55.49 -4.80
C ILE A 615 -14.19 -56.47 -3.81
N GLY A 616 -15.05 -55.97 -2.93
CA GLY A 616 -15.74 -56.78 -1.93
C GLY A 616 -17.08 -57.36 -2.39
N ALA A 617 -17.61 -56.91 -3.54
CA ALA A 617 -18.88 -57.42 -4.06
C ALA A 617 -18.77 -58.88 -4.51
N VAL A 618 -19.65 -59.73 -3.99
CA VAL A 618 -19.68 -61.16 -4.33
C VAL A 618 -20.13 -61.40 -5.78
N ILE A 619 -21.12 -60.62 -6.24
CA ILE A 619 -21.55 -60.57 -7.63
C ILE A 619 -20.71 -59.52 -8.37
N PRO A 620 -20.03 -59.87 -9.49
CA PRO A 620 -19.25 -58.87 -10.21
C PRO A 620 -20.10 -57.67 -10.62
N PRO A 621 -19.75 -56.43 -10.23
CA PRO A 621 -20.45 -55.23 -10.65
C PRO A 621 -20.48 -55.10 -12.18
N ALA A 622 -21.59 -54.65 -12.74
CA ALA A 622 -21.69 -54.38 -14.16
C ALA A 622 -20.64 -53.31 -14.57
N CYS A 623 -19.77 -53.64 -15.51
CA CYS A 623 -18.82 -52.72 -16.09
C CYS A 623 -18.50 -53.13 -17.55
N THR A 624 -17.79 -52.27 -18.26
CA THR A 624 -17.23 -52.56 -19.57
C THR A 624 -15.71 -52.41 -19.51
N GLU A 625 -14.98 -52.99 -20.47
CA GLU A 625 -13.53 -52.80 -20.62
C GLU A 625 -13.12 -51.30 -20.68
N GLN A 626 -14.03 -50.43 -21.12
CA GLN A 626 -13.81 -48.98 -21.14
C GLN A 626 -13.65 -48.36 -19.74
N ALA A 627 -13.98 -49.08 -18.65
CA ALA A 627 -13.71 -48.63 -17.29
C ALA A 627 -12.21 -48.61 -16.96
N PHE A 628 -11.40 -49.42 -17.67
CA PHE A 628 -10.01 -49.73 -17.36
C PHE A 628 -9.02 -49.33 -18.47
N VAL A 629 -9.38 -48.41 -19.33
CA VAL A 629 -8.56 -47.97 -20.47
C VAL A 629 -7.28 -47.26 -20.00
N GLU A 630 -6.16 -47.51 -20.66
CA GLU A 630 -4.85 -46.89 -20.36
C GLU A 630 -4.40 -47.05 -18.89
N MET A 631 -4.78 -48.15 -18.26
CA MET A 631 -4.40 -48.52 -16.91
C MET A 631 -3.11 -49.40 -16.92
N ASN A 632 -2.48 -49.59 -15.77
CA ASN A 632 -1.37 -50.54 -15.63
C ASN A 632 -1.81 -51.96 -16.06
N ALA A 633 -1.19 -52.51 -17.13
CA ALA A 633 -1.52 -53.86 -17.64
C ALA A 633 -1.23 -54.99 -16.64
N ASN A 634 -0.38 -54.73 -15.65
CA ASN A 634 -0.05 -55.71 -14.59
C ASN A 634 -0.87 -55.49 -13.30
N CYS A 635 -1.95 -54.70 -13.35
CA CYS A 635 -2.80 -54.51 -12.20
C CYS A 635 -3.50 -55.83 -11.80
N VAL A 636 -3.39 -56.15 -10.51
CA VAL A 636 -4.02 -57.33 -9.92
C VAL A 636 -5.40 -56.99 -9.41
N LEU A 637 -6.40 -57.73 -9.89
CA LEU A 637 -7.74 -57.69 -9.33
C LEU A 637 -7.84 -58.70 -8.15
N LYS A 638 -8.19 -58.21 -6.97
CA LYS A 638 -8.42 -59.01 -5.78
C LYS A 638 -9.92 -59.03 -5.45
N VAL A 639 -10.50 -60.23 -5.28
CA VAL A 639 -11.92 -60.43 -5.00
C VAL A 639 -12.10 -61.52 -3.93
N SER A 640 -13.28 -61.64 -3.31
CA SER A 640 -13.54 -62.74 -2.41
C SER A 640 -13.24 -64.08 -3.08
N SER A 641 -12.60 -65.00 -2.38
CA SER A 641 -12.26 -66.34 -2.91
C SER A 641 -13.45 -67.08 -3.46
N GLU A 642 -14.64 -66.90 -2.89
CA GLU A 642 -15.90 -67.52 -3.38
C GLU A 642 -16.39 -66.90 -4.71
N SER A 643 -16.01 -65.64 -5.03
CA SER A 643 -16.43 -64.90 -6.22
C SER A 643 -15.48 -65.09 -7.41
N LEU A 644 -14.31 -65.70 -7.19
CA LEU A 644 -13.21 -65.75 -8.15
C LEU A 644 -13.62 -66.27 -9.53
N SER A 645 -14.42 -67.31 -9.57
CA SER A 645 -14.91 -67.89 -10.83
C SER A 645 -15.85 -66.96 -11.61
N ALA A 646 -16.69 -66.19 -10.91
CA ALA A 646 -17.59 -65.24 -11.49
C ALA A 646 -16.86 -64.07 -12.16
N TYR A 647 -15.84 -63.50 -11.48
CA TYR A 647 -15.05 -62.41 -12.03
C TYR A 647 -14.19 -62.79 -13.22
N LYS A 648 -13.71 -64.04 -13.30
CA LYS A 648 -12.95 -64.54 -14.45
C LYS A 648 -13.80 -64.64 -15.75
N THR A 649 -15.10 -64.64 -15.63
CA THR A 649 -16.02 -64.76 -16.78
C THR A 649 -16.84 -63.50 -17.04
N ALA A 650 -16.90 -62.57 -16.09
CA ALA A 650 -17.69 -61.36 -16.17
C ALA A 650 -17.12 -60.38 -17.19
N ASP A 651 -17.99 -59.73 -17.96
CA ASP A 651 -17.61 -58.67 -18.91
C ASP A 651 -16.92 -57.51 -18.21
N GLY A 652 -15.89 -56.94 -18.87
CA GLY A 652 -15.00 -55.94 -18.30
C GLY A 652 -13.96 -56.51 -17.35
N TRP A 653 -14.34 -57.39 -16.42
CA TRP A 653 -13.43 -57.96 -15.39
C TRP A 653 -12.51 -59.06 -15.96
N LYS A 654 -12.97 -59.87 -16.89
CA LYS A 654 -12.19 -60.94 -17.55
C LYS A 654 -10.94 -60.43 -18.28
N THR A 655 -10.80 -59.13 -18.47
CA THR A 655 -9.65 -58.50 -19.15
C THR A 655 -8.41 -58.38 -18.23
N PHE A 656 -8.55 -58.58 -16.92
CA PHE A 656 -7.42 -58.57 -15.98
C PHE A 656 -6.54 -59.81 -16.19
N SER A 657 -5.25 -59.60 -16.38
CA SER A 657 -4.25 -60.66 -16.53
C SER A 657 -4.07 -61.49 -15.24
N SER A 658 -4.35 -60.91 -14.09
CA SER A 658 -4.28 -61.56 -12.77
C SER A 658 -5.50 -61.24 -11.93
N ILE A 659 -6.28 -62.29 -11.59
CA ILE A 659 -7.43 -62.22 -10.67
C ILE A 659 -7.18 -63.21 -9.52
N MET A 660 -7.10 -62.68 -8.31
CA MET A 660 -6.77 -63.44 -7.08
C MET A 660 -7.91 -63.36 -6.07
N GLY A 661 -8.07 -64.44 -5.30
CA GLY A 661 -8.94 -64.45 -4.12
C GLY A 661 -8.25 -63.91 -2.88
N PHE A 662 -8.95 -63.20 -1.98
CA PHE A 662 -8.50 -62.80 -0.66
C PHE A 662 -9.39 -63.38 0.45
#